data_348f9142a9b4f1cffd9bd6bf3c950a0c
#
_entry.id   348f9142a9b4f1cffd9bd6bf3c950a0c
#
_cell.length_a   1.000
_cell.length_b   1.000
_cell.length_c   1.000
_cell.angle_alpha   90.00
_cell.angle_beta   90.00
_cell.angle_gamma   90.00
#
_symmetry.space_group_name_H-M   'P 1'
#
loop_
_entity.id
_entity.type
_entity.pdbx_description
1 polymer ?
#
loop_
_entity_poly.entity_id
_entity_poly.type
_entity_poly.pdbx_seq_one_letter_code
_entity_poly.pdbx_strand_id
1 'polypeptide(L)'
;AALARPHTVVPRVPHYCSGCPHNTSTRVPEGSRALAGIGCHYMALWLNPDQTRTFSQMGGEGVPWIGQAPFTETKHVFANLGDGTYSHSGLLAIRQAVVAKVPITYKILVNDAVAMTGGQPVEGALTVPEIALQVRAEGIGRIVVVTDDPARHSASALPAGVPVRHRRDLDAVQRELREYPGVSVLIYDQTCAAEKRRRRKRGLMPDPARRVVINDRVCEGCGDCSAKSNCMSVVPVETEFGRKRAIDQSSCNKDFSCLEGFCPSFVTIEGGGLRKGKAAAPVSTEADSLPEPVIHPAERPYGILVAGVGGTGVVTIGALLGTAATLEGKGVSVLDMAGLAQKGGPVWSHIRVAARQDLLHASRIASGEADLLLGCDIVVAAADETLSKLHAGATRAVVNSDFAVTSDFVRSFAAQARTGDVATIRDPQFPLSAIEEQIAEAVGPGRAEFIAGTRLATALLGDSIAANLFMVGYACQKGLLPISPASILRAIEMNGAAVEMNQAAFLWGRRAALDLPAVERVATPPEALPDHRRLSADLDETIARRVAELTAYQDARYARRYADLLRRVREAETASAPGQAGLTEAVARGYYKLLATKDEYEVARLHTETGFLENLARSFEGDYRLVFHLAPPLWARPDPATGEPRKRAFGPWVLQAFKVLARLRRLRGTVLDPFRFSEDRKLDRRLLREYERLVEELVAALRPGNHALAVELAALPDQIRGYGPIRRRHAEHARRRETSLLEEFRRREDHPDDGGARVPEAPVLMRG
;
A
#
# COMPACT_ATOMS: atom_id res chain seq x y z
N ALA A 1 41.14 0.85 -1.71
CA ALA A 1 39.77 0.60 -2.10
C ALA A 1 38.92 0.74 -0.85
N ALA A 2 38.18 1.85 -0.74
CA ALA A 2 37.17 1.99 0.30
C ALA A 2 36.12 0.88 0.04
N LEU A 3 35.90 0.02 1.02
CA LEU A 3 34.81 -0.94 1.01
C LEU A 3 33.54 -0.12 0.79
N ALA A 4 32.86 -0.34 -0.36
CA ALA A 4 31.62 0.31 -0.65
C ALA A 4 30.66 0.07 0.53
N ARG A 5 30.07 1.13 1.09
CA ARG A 5 29.05 0.99 2.12
C ARG A 5 27.91 0.14 1.53
N PRO A 6 27.32 -0.76 2.30
CA PRO A 6 26.23 -1.56 1.78
C PRO A 6 25.10 -0.62 1.36
N HIS A 7 24.76 -0.63 0.08
CA HIS A 7 23.65 0.16 -0.45
C HIS A 7 22.34 -0.32 0.14
N THR A 8 21.50 0.62 0.57
CA THR A 8 20.14 0.31 1.01
C THR A 8 19.29 0.01 -0.21
N VAL A 9 19.13 -1.26 -0.53
CA VAL A 9 18.32 -1.70 -1.68
C VAL A 9 16.88 -1.92 -1.23
N VAL A 10 15.98 -1.02 -1.63
CA VAL A 10 14.54 -1.24 -1.56
C VAL A 10 14.04 -1.55 -2.97
N PRO A 11 13.69 -2.80 -3.29
CA PRO A 11 13.29 -3.13 -4.65
C PRO A 11 11.88 -2.62 -4.96
N ARG A 12 11.69 -2.08 -6.15
CA ARG A 12 10.37 -1.76 -6.69
C ARG A 12 9.81 -2.98 -7.44
N VAL A 13 9.38 -4.00 -6.69
CA VAL A 13 8.81 -5.22 -7.28
C VAL A 13 7.42 -4.92 -7.87
N PRO A 14 7.10 -5.37 -9.09
CA PRO A 14 5.77 -5.24 -9.67
C PRO A 14 4.68 -5.81 -8.74
N HIS A 15 3.54 -5.13 -8.69
CA HIS A 15 2.41 -5.47 -7.84
C HIS A 15 1.08 -5.28 -8.57
N TYR A 16 0.04 -5.97 -8.12
CA TYR A 16 -1.30 -5.75 -8.65
C TYR A 16 -1.77 -4.31 -8.41
N CYS A 17 -2.46 -3.74 -9.40
CA CYS A 17 -3.07 -2.42 -9.27
C CYS A 17 -4.04 -2.36 -8.08
N SER A 18 -4.30 -1.17 -7.55
CA SER A 18 -5.31 -0.96 -6.53
C SER A 18 -6.67 -1.50 -6.97
N GLY A 19 -7.26 -2.41 -6.19
CA GLY A 19 -8.54 -3.04 -6.52
C GLY A 19 -8.49 -3.98 -7.74
N CYS A 20 -7.32 -4.50 -8.08
CA CYS A 20 -7.16 -5.45 -9.18
C CYS A 20 -7.92 -6.75 -8.92
N PRO A 21 -8.66 -7.32 -9.92
CA PRO A 21 -9.31 -8.61 -9.77
C PRO A 21 -8.35 -9.74 -9.39
N HIS A 22 -7.10 -9.67 -9.82
CA HIS A 22 -6.10 -10.71 -9.52
C HIS A 22 -5.70 -10.77 -8.04
N ASN A 23 -5.96 -9.74 -7.25
CA ASN A 23 -5.83 -9.81 -5.78
C ASN A 23 -6.72 -10.91 -5.16
N THR A 24 -7.80 -11.26 -5.83
CA THR A 24 -8.73 -12.33 -5.42
C THR A 24 -8.55 -13.56 -6.30
N SER A 25 -8.59 -13.40 -7.62
CA SER A 25 -8.66 -14.51 -8.59
C SER A 25 -7.44 -15.43 -8.58
N THR A 26 -6.25 -14.94 -8.22
CA THR A 26 -5.02 -15.77 -8.19
C THR A 26 -4.85 -16.55 -6.89
N ARG A 27 -5.60 -16.24 -5.85
CA ARG A 27 -5.58 -17.00 -4.59
C ARG A 27 -6.14 -18.40 -4.81
N VAL A 28 -5.56 -19.37 -4.11
CA VAL A 28 -6.05 -20.76 -4.06
C VAL A 28 -6.21 -21.20 -2.60
N PRO A 29 -7.05 -22.22 -2.31
CA PRO A 29 -7.22 -22.74 -0.97
C PRO A 29 -5.91 -23.22 -0.36
N GLU A 30 -5.83 -23.19 0.95
CA GLU A 30 -4.70 -23.73 1.70
C GLU A 30 -4.40 -25.18 1.31
N GLY A 31 -3.10 -25.52 1.21
CA GLY A 31 -2.65 -26.81 0.74
C GLY A 31 -2.76 -27.05 -0.77
N SER A 32 -3.25 -26.06 -1.55
CA SER A 32 -3.35 -26.15 -3.00
C SER A 32 -2.17 -25.50 -3.70
N ARG A 33 -1.87 -25.98 -4.92
CA ARG A 33 -0.84 -25.44 -5.81
C ARG A 33 -1.48 -24.77 -7.04
N ALA A 34 -0.93 -23.64 -7.45
CA ALA A 34 -1.29 -22.95 -8.68
C ALA A 34 -0.11 -22.88 -9.66
N LEU A 35 -0.43 -22.87 -10.95
CA LEU A 35 0.47 -22.60 -12.05
C LEU A 35 0.14 -21.21 -12.61
N ALA A 36 1.14 -20.40 -12.87
CA ALA A 36 0.97 -19.12 -13.52
C ALA A 36 0.99 -19.27 -15.04
N GLY A 37 0.25 -18.40 -15.71
CA GLY A 37 0.35 -18.16 -17.15
C GLY A 37 0.90 -16.76 -17.42
N ILE A 38 1.00 -16.36 -18.66
CA ILE A 38 1.47 -15.04 -19.08
C ILE A 38 0.31 -14.04 -19.06
N GLY A 39 0.48 -12.96 -18.30
CA GLY A 39 -0.50 -11.91 -18.07
C GLY A 39 -0.22 -11.24 -16.74
N CYS A 40 -1.07 -10.29 -16.29
CA CYS A 40 -0.91 -9.66 -14.97
C CYS A 40 -0.92 -10.69 -13.82
N HIS A 41 -1.63 -11.81 -13.98
CA HIS A 41 -1.67 -12.90 -13.03
C HIS A 41 -0.33 -13.63 -12.83
N TYR A 42 0.65 -13.45 -13.75
CA TYR A 42 2.03 -13.90 -13.59
C TYR A 42 2.66 -13.43 -12.29
N MET A 43 2.32 -12.22 -11.85
CA MET A 43 2.87 -11.65 -10.59
C MET A 43 2.53 -12.48 -9.34
N ALA A 44 1.60 -13.44 -9.43
CA ALA A 44 1.36 -14.39 -8.34
C ALA A 44 2.62 -15.19 -7.95
N LEU A 45 3.57 -15.39 -8.85
CA LEU A 45 4.87 -16.01 -8.57
C LEU A 45 5.66 -15.24 -7.50
N TRP A 46 5.56 -13.91 -7.49
CA TRP A 46 6.24 -13.06 -6.51
C TRP A 46 5.38 -12.75 -5.30
N LEU A 47 4.05 -12.64 -5.51
CA LEU A 47 3.12 -12.21 -4.46
C LEU A 47 2.62 -13.36 -3.59
N ASN A 48 2.56 -14.59 -4.15
CA ASN A 48 2.13 -15.81 -3.47
C ASN A 48 3.07 -17.00 -3.80
N PRO A 49 4.39 -16.88 -3.54
CA PRO A 49 5.38 -17.88 -3.97
C PRO A 49 5.17 -19.25 -3.34
N ASP A 50 4.53 -19.34 -2.17
CA ASP A 50 4.24 -20.60 -1.50
C ASP A 50 3.20 -21.44 -2.25
N GLN A 51 2.29 -20.80 -2.96
CA GLN A 51 1.19 -21.45 -3.67
C GLN A 51 1.39 -21.47 -5.19
N THR A 52 2.07 -20.45 -5.77
CA THR A 52 2.29 -20.31 -7.22
C THR A 52 3.77 -20.34 -7.51
N ARG A 53 4.30 -21.43 -8.09
CA ARG A 53 5.75 -21.65 -8.21
C ARG A 53 6.27 -21.75 -9.62
N THR A 54 5.43 -22.11 -10.59
CA THR A 54 5.85 -22.37 -11.98
C THR A 54 4.94 -21.65 -12.95
N PHE A 55 5.45 -21.41 -14.14
CA PHE A 55 4.71 -20.80 -15.25
C PHE A 55 5.05 -21.48 -16.57
N SER A 56 4.27 -21.22 -17.59
CA SER A 56 4.54 -21.62 -18.97
C SER A 56 4.24 -20.47 -19.93
N GLN A 57 4.66 -20.61 -21.17
CA GLN A 57 4.37 -19.67 -22.27
C GLN A 57 2.85 -19.60 -22.53
N MET A 58 2.43 -18.57 -23.27
CA MET A 58 1.04 -18.43 -23.73
C MET A 58 0.60 -19.66 -24.54
N GLY A 59 -0.51 -20.25 -24.13
CA GLY A 59 -1.06 -21.48 -24.73
C GLY A 59 -0.52 -22.78 -24.15
N GLY A 60 0.49 -22.72 -23.27
CA GLY A 60 1.03 -23.87 -22.57
C GLY A 60 0.60 -23.97 -21.11
N GLU A 61 -0.32 -23.11 -20.65
CA GLU A 61 -0.77 -23.07 -19.25
C GLU A 61 -1.37 -24.41 -18.84
N GLY A 62 -0.84 -24.99 -17.76
CA GLY A 62 -1.28 -26.28 -17.25
C GLY A 62 -0.65 -27.50 -17.95
N VAL A 63 -0.07 -27.37 -19.15
CA VAL A 63 0.52 -28.49 -19.89
C VAL A 63 1.68 -29.16 -19.14
N PRO A 64 2.60 -28.43 -18.47
CA PRO A 64 3.63 -29.06 -17.65
C PRO A 64 3.07 -30.01 -16.56
N TRP A 65 1.89 -29.72 -16.04
CA TRP A 65 1.24 -30.59 -15.06
C TRP A 65 0.85 -31.94 -15.65
N ILE A 66 0.45 -31.98 -16.92
CA ILE A 66 0.10 -33.24 -17.61
C ILE A 66 1.27 -34.22 -17.55
N GLY A 67 2.50 -33.72 -17.80
CA GLY A 67 3.70 -34.53 -17.69
C GLY A 67 4.13 -34.85 -16.24
N GLN A 68 3.82 -33.98 -15.29
CA GLN A 68 4.20 -34.14 -13.88
C GLN A 68 3.25 -35.02 -13.08
N ALA A 69 1.96 -35.00 -13.39
CA ALA A 69 0.90 -35.65 -12.62
C ALA A 69 1.17 -37.13 -12.30
N PRO A 70 1.70 -37.97 -13.23
CA PRO A 70 2.01 -39.38 -12.94
C PRO A 70 3.18 -39.59 -11.94
N PHE A 71 3.99 -38.56 -11.69
CA PHE A 71 5.26 -38.66 -10.93
C PHE A 71 5.23 -37.86 -9.63
N THR A 72 4.06 -37.42 -9.14
CA THR A 72 3.90 -36.62 -7.93
C THR A 72 2.76 -37.11 -7.06
N GLU A 73 2.87 -36.91 -5.74
CA GLU A 73 1.77 -37.13 -4.79
C GLU A 73 0.71 -36.02 -4.81
N THR A 74 1.00 -34.87 -5.47
CA THR A 74 0.05 -33.77 -5.63
C THR A 74 -1.12 -34.25 -6.48
N LYS A 75 -2.32 -34.22 -5.91
CA LYS A 75 -3.51 -34.76 -6.58
C LYS A 75 -4.16 -33.81 -7.58
N HIS A 76 -3.98 -32.50 -7.41
CA HIS A 76 -4.67 -31.50 -8.19
C HIS A 76 -3.88 -30.18 -8.23
N VAL A 77 -3.98 -29.43 -9.33
CA VAL A 77 -3.44 -28.07 -9.46
C VAL A 77 -4.47 -27.12 -10.07
N PHE A 78 -4.33 -25.84 -9.77
CA PHE A 78 -5.02 -24.74 -10.47
C PHE A 78 -4.11 -24.15 -11.52
N ALA A 79 -4.60 -23.87 -12.74
CA ALA A 79 -3.86 -23.16 -13.78
C ALA A 79 -4.54 -21.83 -14.08
N ASN A 80 -3.82 -20.71 -13.87
CA ASN A 80 -4.31 -19.38 -14.22
C ASN A 80 -4.11 -19.11 -15.71
N LEU A 81 -5.17 -18.72 -16.41
CA LEU A 81 -5.21 -18.49 -17.86
C LEU A 81 -5.95 -17.18 -18.13
N GLY A 82 -5.27 -16.18 -18.71
CA GLY A 82 -5.90 -14.91 -19.07
C GLY A 82 -6.83 -15.02 -20.29
N ASP A 83 -7.83 -14.15 -20.38
CA ASP A 83 -8.78 -14.08 -21.50
C ASP A 83 -8.10 -13.85 -22.85
N GLY A 84 -7.09 -12.99 -22.92
CA GLY A 84 -6.31 -12.79 -24.15
C GLY A 84 -5.55 -14.05 -24.58
N THR A 85 -4.94 -14.78 -23.62
CA THR A 85 -4.28 -16.05 -23.90
C THR A 85 -5.30 -17.13 -24.29
N TYR A 86 -6.45 -17.19 -23.62
CA TYR A 86 -7.53 -18.11 -23.95
C TYR A 86 -7.97 -17.95 -25.40
N SER A 87 -8.25 -16.72 -25.84
CA SER A 87 -8.65 -16.42 -27.23
C SER A 87 -7.55 -16.73 -28.25
N HIS A 88 -6.29 -16.52 -27.89
CA HIS A 88 -5.15 -16.76 -28.78
C HIS A 88 -4.83 -18.26 -28.93
N SER A 89 -4.63 -18.99 -27.84
CA SER A 89 -4.09 -20.36 -27.88
C SER A 89 -4.39 -21.23 -26.65
N GLY A 90 -4.93 -20.67 -25.57
CA GLY A 90 -5.10 -21.39 -24.28
C GLY A 90 -6.10 -22.53 -24.34
N LEU A 91 -7.04 -22.51 -25.29
CA LEU A 91 -7.99 -23.62 -25.49
C LEU A 91 -7.31 -24.93 -25.86
N LEU A 92 -6.16 -24.90 -26.54
CA LEU A 92 -5.40 -26.09 -26.91
C LEU A 92 -4.82 -26.79 -25.67
N ALA A 93 -4.38 -26.03 -24.67
CA ALA A 93 -3.89 -26.59 -23.39
C ALA A 93 -5.03 -27.29 -22.63
N ILE A 94 -6.24 -26.71 -22.63
CA ILE A 94 -7.43 -27.30 -22.00
C ILE A 94 -7.79 -28.60 -22.72
N ARG A 95 -7.83 -28.63 -24.04
CA ARG A 95 -8.09 -29.80 -24.86
C ARG A 95 -7.11 -30.93 -24.54
N GLN A 96 -5.81 -30.61 -24.45
CA GLN A 96 -4.78 -31.61 -24.12
C GLN A 96 -4.98 -32.17 -22.71
N ALA A 97 -5.35 -31.35 -21.73
CA ALA A 97 -5.61 -31.82 -20.38
C ALA A 97 -6.84 -32.76 -20.32
N VAL A 98 -7.89 -32.48 -21.10
CA VAL A 98 -9.08 -33.34 -21.22
C VAL A 98 -8.71 -34.69 -21.79
N VAL A 99 -7.90 -34.73 -22.87
CA VAL A 99 -7.42 -35.97 -23.47
C VAL A 99 -6.59 -36.77 -22.46
N ALA A 100 -5.73 -36.11 -21.70
CA ALA A 100 -4.87 -36.74 -20.70
C ALA A 100 -5.62 -37.13 -19.42
N LYS A 101 -6.85 -36.67 -19.21
CA LYS A 101 -7.70 -36.96 -18.03
C LYS A 101 -7.05 -36.63 -16.70
N VAL A 102 -6.20 -35.59 -16.65
CA VAL A 102 -5.51 -35.18 -15.41
C VAL A 102 -6.41 -34.31 -14.52
N PRO A 103 -6.31 -34.43 -13.18
CA PRO A 103 -7.05 -33.53 -12.28
C PRO A 103 -6.43 -32.13 -12.28
N ILE A 104 -7.12 -31.19 -12.91
CA ILE A 104 -6.71 -29.78 -13.03
C ILE A 104 -7.94 -28.88 -13.12
N THR A 105 -7.88 -27.71 -12.47
CA THR A 105 -8.84 -26.65 -12.67
C THR A 105 -8.20 -25.49 -13.43
N TYR A 106 -8.65 -25.24 -14.65
CA TYR A 106 -8.32 -24.02 -15.36
C TYR A 106 -9.14 -22.84 -14.84
N LYS A 107 -8.45 -21.79 -14.41
CA LYS A 107 -9.05 -20.52 -14.00
C LYS A 107 -8.94 -19.55 -15.18
N ILE A 108 -9.99 -19.41 -15.97
CA ILE A 108 -10.05 -18.45 -17.09
C ILE A 108 -10.39 -17.09 -16.49
N LEU A 109 -9.44 -16.16 -16.56
CA LEU A 109 -9.49 -14.85 -15.92
C LEU A 109 -9.94 -13.79 -16.91
N VAL A 110 -11.25 -13.61 -17.02
CA VAL A 110 -11.89 -12.65 -17.91
C VAL A 110 -11.85 -11.27 -17.29
N ASN A 111 -11.15 -10.32 -17.93
CA ASN A 111 -10.97 -8.97 -17.39
C ASN A 111 -11.17 -7.83 -18.41
N ASP A 112 -11.69 -8.13 -19.59
CA ASP A 112 -12.05 -7.23 -20.69
C ASP A 112 -10.87 -6.46 -21.29
N ALA A 113 -9.62 -6.88 -21.10
CA ALA A 113 -8.49 -6.14 -21.64
C ALA A 113 -7.20 -6.95 -21.68
N VAL A 114 -6.35 -6.72 -22.67
CA VAL A 114 -4.94 -7.11 -22.62
C VAL A 114 -4.21 -6.17 -21.66
N ALA A 115 -4.40 -6.43 -20.36
CA ALA A 115 -4.07 -5.48 -19.30
C ALA A 115 -2.57 -5.25 -19.11
N MET A 116 -1.72 -6.24 -19.42
CA MET A 116 -0.28 -6.16 -19.20
C MET A 116 0.39 -5.13 -20.12
N THR A 117 -0.10 -4.99 -21.36
CA THR A 117 0.49 -4.13 -22.40
C THR A 117 -0.17 -2.77 -22.55
N GLY A 118 -1.16 -2.42 -21.71
CA GLY A 118 -1.77 -1.10 -21.72
C GLY A 118 -3.29 -1.07 -21.75
N GLY A 119 -3.93 -2.25 -21.80
CA GLY A 119 -5.39 -2.36 -21.78
C GLY A 119 -6.03 -2.24 -23.17
N GLN A 120 -5.35 -2.78 -24.17
CA GLN A 120 -5.93 -2.95 -25.51
C GLN A 120 -7.13 -3.88 -25.43
N PRO A 121 -8.13 -3.75 -26.34
CA PRO A 121 -9.16 -4.75 -26.50
C PRO A 121 -8.57 -6.13 -26.80
N VAL A 122 -9.22 -7.18 -26.34
CA VAL A 122 -8.86 -8.56 -26.71
C VAL A 122 -9.35 -8.81 -28.12
N GLU A 123 -8.45 -9.15 -29.04
CA GLU A 123 -8.84 -9.59 -30.39
C GLU A 123 -9.58 -10.92 -30.30
N GLY A 124 -10.70 -11.03 -31.01
CA GLY A 124 -11.57 -12.20 -30.92
C GLY A 124 -12.17 -12.42 -29.55
N ALA A 125 -12.42 -11.32 -28.81
CA ALA A 125 -12.99 -11.39 -27.47
C ALA A 125 -14.29 -12.20 -27.45
N LEU A 126 -14.33 -13.21 -26.61
CA LEU A 126 -15.49 -14.04 -26.34
C LEU A 126 -16.18 -13.57 -25.07
N THR A 127 -17.48 -13.61 -25.07
CA THR A 127 -18.28 -13.40 -23.86
C THR A 127 -18.18 -14.61 -22.92
N VAL A 128 -18.47 -14.40 -21.64
CA VAL A 128 -18.48 -15.50 -20.65
C VAL A 128 -19.39 -16.68 -21.07
N PRO A 129 -20.62 -16.46 -21.60
CA PRO A 129 -21.41 -17.54 -22.17
C PRO A 129 -20.75 -18.30 -23.30
N GLU A 130 -20.09 -17.60 -24.25
CA GLU A 130 -19.38 -18.24 -25.36
C GLU A 130 -18.20 -19.07 -24.88
N ILE A 131 -17.41 -18.56 -23.94
CA ILE A 131 -16.32 -19.31 -23.30
C ILE A 131 -16.89 -20.56 -22.62
N ALA A 132 -17.99 -20.45 -21.88
CA ALA A 132 -18.62 -21.58 -21.21
C ALA A 132 -19.13 -22.65 -22.20
N LEU A 133 -19.68 -22.23 -23.35
CA LEU A 133 -20.09 -23.13 -24.45
C LEU A 133 -18.90 -23.84 -25.09
N GLN A 134 -17.82 -23.09 -25.38
CA GLN A 134 -16.61 -23.67 -25.98
C GLN A 134 -15.97 -24.74 -25.07
N VAL A 135 -15.73 -24.41 -23.79
CA VAL A 135 -15.13 -25.40 -22.87
C VAL A 135 -16.07 -26.58 -22.60
N ARG A 136 -17.37 -26.38 -22.68
CA ARG A 136 -18.36 -27.46 -22.64
C ARG A 136 -18.20 -28.39 -23.85
N ALA A 137 -18.01 -27.83 -25.05
CA ALA A 137 -17.80 -28.57 -26.29
C ALA A 137 -16.46 -29.36 -26.28
N GLU A 138 -15.45 -28.90 -25.53
CA GLU A 138 -14.20 -29.65 -25.27
C GLU A 138 -14.39 -30.85 -24.33
N GLY A 139 -15.59 -31.07 -23.79
CA GLY A 139 -15.90 -32.18 -22.89
C GLY A 139 -15.75 -31.86 -21.40
N ILE A 140 -15.65 -30.58 -21.03
CA ILE A 140 -15.58 -30.20 -19.62
C ILE A 140 -16.93 -30.40 -18.92
N GLY A 141 -16.99 -31.34 -17.99
CA GLY A 141 -18.22 -31.67 -17.23
C GLY A 141 -18.54 -30.66 -16.12
N ARG A 142 -17.53 -30.05 -15.49
CA ARG A 142 -17.72 -29.13 -14.37
C ARG A 142 -17.20 -27.73 -14.72
N ILE A 143 -18.13 -26.78 -14.85
CA ILE A 143 -17.84 -25.35 -15.14
C ILE A 143 -18.57 -24.51 -14.10
N VAL A 144 -17.90 -23.49 -13.57
CA VAL A 144 -18.46 -22.52 -12.61
C VAL A 144 -18.05 -21.09 -13.02
N VAL A 145 -19.01 -20.17 -13.04
CA VAL A 145 -18.73 -18.74 -13.20
C VAL A 145 -18.65 -18.07 -11.84
N VAL A 146 -17.58 -17.29 -11.61
CA VAL A 146 -17.40 -16.49 -10.39
C VAL A 146 -17.20 -15.03 -10.79
N THR A 147 -17.98 -14.11 -10.21
CA THR A 147 -17.97 -12.70 -10.61
C THR A 147 -18.18 -11.76 -9.42
N ASP A 148 -17.84 -10.48 -9.57
CA ASP A 148 -18.17 -9.41 -8.60
C ASP A 148 -19.65 -8.98 -8.70
N ASP A 149 -20.32 -9.29 -9.78
CA ASP A 149 -21.75 -8.98 -10.02
C ASP A 149 -22.49 -10.18 -10.66
N PRO A 150 -23.04 -11.11 -9.87
CA PRO A 150 -23.78 -12.24 -10.40
C PRO A 150 -25.00 -11.89 -11.26
N ALA A 151 -25.58 -10.70 -11.08
CA ALA A 151 -26.74 -10.27 -11.87
C ALA A 151 -26.39 -9.96 -13.33
N ARG A 152 -25.11 -9.80 -13.65
CA ARG A 152 -24.62 -9.59 -15.02
C ARG A 152 -24.89 -10.82 -15.93
N HIS A 153 -24.96 -12.00 -15.37
CA HIS A 153 -25.12 -13.24 -16.13
C HIS A 153 -26.49 -13.87 -15.89
N SER A 154 -27.34 -13.86 -16.92
CA SER A 154 -28.59 -14.60 -16.90
C SER A 154 -28.32 -16.11 -16.94
N ALA A 155 -29.00 -16.88 -16.12
CA ALA A 155 -28.92 -18.35 -16.16
C ALA A 155 -29.32 -18.94 -17.53
N SER A 156 -30.19 -18.27 -18.29
CA SER A 156 -30.62 -18.68 -19.64
C SER A 156 -29.54 -18.43 -20.70
N ALA A 157 -28.55 -17.58 -20.46
CA ALA A 157 -27.46 -17.31 -21.39
C ALA A 157 -26.31 -18.31 -21.24
N LEU A 158 -26.24 -19.06 -20.15
CA LEU A 158 -25.18 -20.01 -19.87
C LEU A 158 -25.63 -21.45 -20.20
N PRO A 159 -24.67 -22.35 -20.52
CA PRO A 159 -25.00 -23.79 -20.70
C PRO A 159 -25.66 -24.35 -19.44
N ALA A 160 -26.60 -25.30 -19.65
CA ALA A 160 -27.32 -25.93 -18.55
C ALA A 160 -26.36 -26.49 -17.48
N GLY A 161 -26.67 -26.23 -16.20
CA GLY A 161 -25.88 -26.72 -15.06
C GLY A 161 -24.61 -25.91 -14.75
N VAL A 162 -24.40 -24.75 -15.39
CA VAL A 162 -23.29 -23.82 -15.04
C VAL A 162 -23.78 -22.81 -14.00
N PRO A 163 -23.36 -22.92 -12.73
CA PRO A 163 -23.77 -21.99 -11.70
C PRO A 163 -22.96 -20.68 -11.77
N VAL A 164 -23.61 -19.56 -11.42
CA VAL A 164 -22.96 -18.27 -11.18
C VAL A 164 -22.83 -18.05 -9.68
N ARG A 165 -21.64 -17.70 -9.21
CA ARG A 165 -21.31 -17.45 -7.79
C ARG A 165 -20.70 -16.08 -7.62
N HIS A 166 -20.91 -15.48 -6.45
CA HIS A 166 -20.25 -14.23 -6.12
C HIS A 166 -18.76 -14.49 -5.76
N ARG A 167 -17.85 -13.54 -6.09
CA ARG A 167 -16.40 -13.67 -5.84
C ARG A 167 -16.04 -13.95 -4.36
N ARG A 168 -16.92 -13.65 -3.40
CA ARG A 168 -16.73 -13.99 -1.98
C ARG A 168 -16.74 -15.49 -1.73
N ASP A 169 -17.38 -16.24 -2.61
CA ASP A 169 -17.50 -17.70 -2.50
C ASP A 169 -16.34 -18.42 -3.20
N LEU A 170 -15.34 -17.68 -3.73
CA LEU A 170 -14.26 -18.23 -4.54
C LEU A 170 -13.51 -19.37 -3.83
N ASP A 171 -13.18 -19.24 -2.54
CA ASP A 171 -12.48 -20.29 -1.80
C ASP A 171 -13.32 -21.57 -1.71
N ALA A 172 -14.59 -21.46 -1.40
CA ALA A 172 -15.51 -22.61 -1.33
C ALA A 172 -15.66 -23.29 -2.70
N VAL A 173 -15.84 -22.50 -3.77
CA VAL A 173 -15.91 -23.01 -5.15
C VAL A 173 -14.62 -23.74 -5.53
N GLN A 174 -13.46 -23.18 -5.21
CA GLN A 174 -12.18 -23.81 -5.52
C GLN A 174 -11.98 -25.12 -4.72
N ARG A 175 -12.39 -25.18 -3.46
CA ARG A 175 -12.38 -26.43 -2.68
C ARG A 175 -13.25 -27.51 -3.31
N GLU A 176 -14.44 -27.16 -3.82
CA GLU A 176 -15.31 -28.06 -4.54
C GLU A 176 -14.66 -28.56 -5.85
N LEU A 177 -14.06 -27.64 -6.64
CA LEU A 177 -13.44 -27.99 -7.91
C LEU A 177 -12.15 -28.83 -7.74
N ARG A 178 -11.44 -28.64 -6.65
CA ARG A 178 -10.23 -29.40 -6.32
C ARG A 178 -10.51 -30.89 -6.13
N GLU A 179 -11.70 -31.23 -5.63
CA GLU A 179 -12.11 -32.63 -5.40
C GLU A 179 -12.75 -33.26 -6.67
N TYR A 180 -12.91 -32.49 -7.75
CA TYR A 180 -13.48 -33.02 -8.99
C TYR A 180 -12.47 -33.92 -9.73
N PRO A 181 -12.82 -35.17 -10.07
CA PRO A 181 -11.90 -36.10 -10.72
C PRO A 181 -11.78 -35.79 -12.22
N GLY A 182 -10.77 -35.04 -12.62
CA GLY A 182 -10.51 -34.68 -14.01
C GLY A 182 -10.39 -33.18 -14.23
N VAL A 183 -10.68 -32.73 -15.44
CA VAL A 183 -10.54 -31.32 -15.82
C VAL A 183 -11.81 -30.54 -15.46
N SER A 184 -11.65 -29.45 -14.73
CA SER A 184 -12.72 -28.49 -14.45
C SER A 184 -12.33 -27.07 -14.88
N VAL A 185 -13.34 -26.20 -15.05
CA VAL A 185 -13.12 -24.80 -15.44
C VAL A 185 -13.84 -23.87 -14.47
N LEU A 186 -13.10 -22.87 -14.00
CA LEU A 186 -13.60 -21.73 -13.26
C LEU A 186 -13.42 -20.49 -14.14
N ILE A 187 -14.51 -19.87 -14.58
CA ILE A 187 -14.49 -18.61 -15.32
C ILE A 187 -14.60 -17.48 -14.27
N TYR A 188 -13.54 -16.71 -14.07
CA TYR A 188 -13.54 -15.58 -13.15
C TYR A 188 -13.74 -14.29 -13.96
N ASP A 189 -14.91 -13.68 -13.84
CA ASP A 189 -15.28 -12.47 -14.57
C ASP A 189 -15.28 -11.24 -13.69
N GLN A 190 -14.29 -10.38 -13.92
CA GLN A 190 -14.23 -9.08 -13.27
C GLN A 190 -13.32 -8.14 -14.08
N THR A 191 -13.86 -7.04 -14.58
CA THR A 191 -13.14 -6.05 -15.40
C THR A 191 -11.85 -5.55 -14.74
N CYS A 192 -10.78 -5.40 -15.51
CA CYS A 192 -9.50 -4.84 -15.06
C CYS A 192 -9.66 -3.50 -14.34
N ALA A 193 -9.03 -3.34 -13.16
CA ALA A 193 -9.18 -2.13 -12.34
C ALA A 193 -8.69 -0.86 -13.05
N ALA A 194 -7.59 -0.95 -13.82
CA ALA A 194 -7.07 0.17 -14.61
C ALA A 194 -8.03 0.55 -15.74
N GLU A 195 -8.67 -0.45 -16.36
CA GLU A 195 -9.65 -0.23 -17.42
C GLU A 195 -10.96 0.33 -16.85
N LYS A 196 -11.46 -0.19 -15.72
CA LYS A 196 -12.60 0.41 -14.99
C LYS A 196 -12.36 1.90 -14.75
N ARG A 197 -11.15 2.27 -14.28
CA ARG A 197 -10.80 3.68 -14.01
C ARG A 197 -10.82 4.53 -15.29
N ARG A 198 -10.25 4.03 -16.39
CA ARG A 198 -10.25 4.72 -17.69
C ARG A 198 -11.67 4.92 -18.24
N ARG A 199 -12.49 3.86 -18.24
CA ARG A 199 -13.89 3.90 -18.69
C ARG A 199 -14.73 4.86 -17.84
N ARG A 200 -14.56 4.85 -16.51
CA ARG A 200 -15.24 5.79 -15.60
C ARG A 200 -14.85 7.25 -15.88
N LYS A 201 -13.56 7.54 -16.04
CA LYS A 201 -13.09 8.90 -16.39
C LYS A 201 -13.64 9.39 -17.75
N ARG A 202 -13.95 8.48 -18.67
CA ARG A 202 -14.52 8.77 -19.99
C ARG A 202 -16.06 8.71 -20.01
N GLY A 203 -16.72 8.47 -18.92
CA GLY A 203 -18.18 8.29 -18.86
C GLY A 203 -18.72 7.00 -19.47
N LEU A 204 -17.84 6.06 -19.84
CA LEU A 204 -18.20 4.80 -20.50
C LEU A 204 -18.58 3.68 -19.51
N MET A 205 -18.44 3.93 -18.21
CA MET A 205 -18.83 3.03 -17.15
C MET A 205 -19.31 3.82 -15.93
N PRO A 206 -20.36 3.40 -15.24
CA PRO A 206 -20.82 4.06 -14.03
C PRO A 206 -19.72 4.13 -12.99
N ASP A 207 -19.49 5.32 -12.41
CA ASP A 207 -18.58 5.49 -11.28
C ASP A 207 -19.39 5.42 -9.99
N PRO A 208 -19.20 4.38 -9.13
CA PRO A 208 -19.96 4.25 -7.91
C PRO A 208 -19.87 5.53 -7.05
N ALA A 209 -20.99 6.13 -6.74
CA ALA A 209 -21.09 7.27 -5.81
C ALA A 209 -20.85 6.83 -4.37
N ARG A 210 -19.78 6.03 -4.16
CA ARG A 210 -19.38 5.43 -2.89
C ARG A 210 -17.87 5.49 -2.75
N ARG A 211 -17.40 5.92 -1.57
CA ARG A 211 -15.97 5.96 -1.22
C ARG A 211 -15.75 5.39 0.16
N VAL A 212 -14.55 4.86 0.39
CA VAL A 212 -14.15 4.29 1.68
C VAL A 212 -13.19 5.25 2.37
N VAL A 213 -13.40 5.46 3.66
CA VAL A 213 -12.50 6.19 4.54
C VAL A 213 -12.20 5.33 5.77
N ILE A 214 -11.00 5.44 6.29
CA ILE A 214 -10.60 4.86 7.56
C ILE A 214 -10.49 5.99 8.59
N ASN A 215 -11.19 5.87 9.71
CA ASN A 215 -10.92 6.72 10.87
C ASN A 215 -9.59 6.25 11.49
N ASP A 216 -8.53 7.05 11.30
CA ASP A 216 -7.17 6.69 11.75
C ASP A 216 -7.06 6.67 13.29
N ARG A 217 -7.91 7.41 14.01
CA ARG A 217 -8.02 7.32 15.47
C ARG A 217 -8.57 5.97 15.93
N VAL A 218 -9.52 5.40 15.20
CA VAL A 218 -10.08 4.06 15.47
C VAL A 218 -9.16 2.96 14.96
N CYS A 219 -8.44 3.18 13.88
CA CYS A 219 -7.55 2.19 13.27
C CYS A 219 -6.46 1.71 14.25
N GLU A 220 -6.27 0.38 14.34
CA GLU A 220 -5.21 -0.26 15.14
C GLU A 220 -3.93 -0.55 14.36
N GLY A 221 -3.89 -0.28 13.04
CA GLY A 221 -2.72 -0.56 12.21
C GLY A 221 -2.40 -2.06 12.06
N CYS A 222 -3.36 -2.95 12.28
CA CYS A 222 -3.16 -4.41 12.33
C CYS A 222 -2.90 -5.08 10.97
N GLY A 223 -3.09 -4.39 9.84
CA GLY A 223 -2.85 -4.93 8.51
C GLY A 223 -3.93 -5.86 7.94
N ASP A 224 -4.99 -6.19 8.66
CA ASP A 224 -6.03 -7.11 8.20
C ASP A 224 -6.74 -6.65 6.92
N CYS A 225 -6.98 -5.35 6.76
CA CYS A 225 -7.49 -4.77 5.52
C CYS A 225 -6.55 -5.00 4.33
N SER A 226 -5.22 -4.95 4.55
CA SER A 226 -4.23 -5.27 3.52
C SER A 226 -4.20 -6.78 3.23
N ALA A 227 -4.32 -7.64 4.24
CA ALA A 227 -4.41 -9.10 4.06
C ALA A 227 -5.64 -9.51 3.23
N LYS A 228 -6.78 -8.84 3.43
CA LYS A 228 -8.02 -9.10 2.68
C LYS A 228 -7.95 -8.55 1.26
N SER A 229 -7.49 -7.32 1.06
CA SER A 229 -7.53 -6.63 -0.23
C SER A 229 -6.26 -6.69 -1.06
N ASN A 230 -5.10 -6.87 -0.44
CA ASN A 230 -3.77 -6.73 -1.08
C ASN A 230 -3.65 -5.44 -1.91
N CYS A 231 -4.18 -4.32 -1.40
CA CYS A 231 -4.44 -3.11 -2.15
C CYS A 231 -3.41 -2.01 -1.85
N MET A 232 -2.76 -1.48 -2.89
CA MET A 232 -1.79 -0.38 -2.80
C MET A 232 -2.39 0.96 -2.35
N SER A 233 -3.73 1.15 -2.46
CA SER A 233 -4.39 2.35 -1.95
C SER A 233 -4.63 2.34 -0.45
N VAL A 234 -4.34 1.24 0.24
CA VAL A 234 -4.32 1.18 1.71
C VAL A 234 -2.94 1.62 2.17
N VAL A 235 -2.79 2.91 2.43
CA VAL A 235 -1.50 3.55 2.73
C VAL A 235 -1.27 3.71 4.24
N PRO A 236 0.00 3.73 4.69
CA PRO A 236 0.33 4.05 6.07
C PRO A 236 0.11 5.53 6.37
N VAL A 237 -0.24 5.84 7.61
CA VAL A 237 -0.28 7.19 8.17
C VAL A 237 0.40 7.17 9.51
N GLU A 238 1.45 7.97 9.66
CA GLU A 238 2.11 8.16 10.96
C GLU A 238 1.24 9.04 11.85
N THR A 239 1.10 8.65 13.09
CA THR A 239 0.36 9.39 14.11
C THR A 239 1.08 9.31 15.44
N GLU A 240 0.78 10.23 16.36
CA GLU A 240 1.27 10.20 17.74
C GLU A 240 0.98 8.86 18.44
N PHE A 241 -0.09 8.18 18.03
CA PHE A 241 -0.52 6.89 18.57
C PHE A 241 -0.08 5.69 17.72
N GLY A 242 1.06 5.84 17.04
CA GLY A 242 1.65 4.85 16.15
C GLY A 242 1.06 4.86 14.73
N ARG A 243 1.63 4.01 13.86
CA ARG A 243 1.27 3.94 12.45
C ARG A 243 -0.13 3.36 12.24
N LYS A 244 -0.96 4.10 11.53
CA LYS A 244 -2.34 3.76 11.15
C LYS A 244 -2.46 3.50 9.65
N ARG A 245 -3.69 3.38 9.15
CA ARG A 245 -4.01 3.23 7.71
C ARG A 245 -4.98 4.31 7.26
N ALA A 246 -4.83 4.71 6.02
CA ALA A 246 -5.78 5.55 5.30
C ALA A 246 -6.03 4.96 3.90
N ILE A 247 -7.07 5.44 3.23
CA ILE A 247 -7.31 5.13 1.83
C ILE A 247 -6.86 6.32 1.00
N ASP A 248 -5.86 6.10 0.16
CA ASP A 248 -5.52 7.08 -0.87
C ASP A 248 -6.63 7.14 -1.91
N GLN A 249 -7.38 8.25 -1.86
CA GLN A 249 -8.56 8.47 -2.71
C GLN A 249 -8.17 8.67 -4.18
N SER A 250 -6.94 9.11 -4.45
CA SER A 250 -6.45 9.38 -5.80
C SER A 250 -6.16 8.09 -6.57
N SER A 251 -5.63 7.06 -5.89
CA SER A 251 -5.31 5.76 -6.48
C SER A 251 -6.41 4.69 -6.29
N CYS A 252 -7.41 4.94 -5.45
CA CYS A 252 -8.48 3.98 -5.16
C CYS A 252 -9.38 3.71 -6.37
N ASN A 253 -9.51 2.45 -6.77
CA ASN A 253 -10.36 1.99 -7.88
C ASN A 253 -11.74 1.46 -7.43
N LYS A 254 -12.14 1.72 -6.17
CA LYS A 254 -13.48 1.41 -5.66
C LYS A 254 -13.86 -0.09 -5.79
N ASP A 255 -12.92 -0.98 -5.45
CA ASP A 255 -13.17 -2.42 -5.41
C ASP A 255 -13.83 -2.89 -4.10
N PHE A 256 -13.63 -2.12 -3.02
CA PHE A 256 -14.23 -2.31 -1.70
C PHE A 256 -13.81 -3.58 -0.93
N SER A 257 -12.90 -4.41 -1.44
CA SER A 257 -12.41 -5.60 -0.72
C SER A 257 -11.72 -5.28 0.61
N CYS A 258 -11.17 -4.07 0.77
CA CYS A 258 -10.61 -3.62 2.04
C CYS A 258 -11.64 -3.56 3.19
N LEU A 259 -12.94 -3.40 2.87
CA LEU A 259 -14.03 -3.45 3.85
C LEU A 259 -14.21 -4.83 4.49
N GLU A 260 -13.65 -5.88 3.92
CA GLU A 260 -13.70 -7.23 4.49
C GLU A 260 -12.78 -7.39 5.71
N GLY A 261 -11.83 -6.45 5.92
CA GLY A 261 -11.03 -6.40 7.14
C GLY A 261 -11.90 -6.23 8.38
N PHE A 262 -11.60 -7.01 9.44
CA PHE A 262 -12.38 -7.03 10.69
C PHE A 262 -12.01 -5.84 11.58
N CYS A 263 -12.66 -4.69 11.37
CA CYS A 263 -12.31 -3.44 12.06
C CYS A 263 -13.49 -2.44 12.00
N PRO A 264 -13.78 -1.71 13.10
CA PRO A 264 -14.83 -0.67 13.13
C PRO A 264 -14.38 0.69 12.58
N SER A 265 -13.12 0.81 12.10
CA SER A 265 -12.58 2.08 11.60
C SER A 265 -13.09 2.48 10.22
N PHE A 266 -13.71 1.54 9.50
CA PHE A 266 -14.20 1.77 8.15
C PHE A 266 -15.52 2.53 8.14
N VAL A 267 -15.53 3.62 7.37
CA VAL A 267 -16.73 4.39 7.05
C VAL A 267 -16.82 4.51 5.53
N THR A 268 -17.99 4.24 4.96
CA THR A 268 -18.27 4.56 3.57
C THR A 268 -19.08 5.83 3.47
N ILE A 269 -18.73 6.62 2.47
CA ILE A 269 -19.40 7.84 2.08
C ILE A 269 -20.19 7.52 0.82
N GLU A 270 -21.52 7.59 0.89
CA GLU A 270 -22.43 7.33 -0.22
C GLU A 270 -23.05 8.63 -0.69
N GLY A 271 -22.96 8.95 -1.97
CA GLY A 271 -23.25 10.25 -2.54
C GLY A 271 -22.08 11.23 -2.43
N GLY A 272 -22.27 12.47 -2.86
CA GLY A 272 -21.26 13.50 -2.84
C GLY A 272 -20.01 13.22 -3.66
N GLY A 273 -19.03 14.08 -3.55
CA GLY A 273 -17.73 13.97 -4.22
C GLY A 273 -16.56 14.32 -3.31
N LEU A 274 -15.34 14.00 -3.75
CA LEU A 274 -14.17 14.62 -3.13
C LEU A 274 -14.28 16.12 -3.34
N ARG A 275 -14.10 16.87 -2.27
CA ARG A 275 -13.94 18.32 -2.41
C ARG A 275 -12.70 18.52 -3.28
N LYS A 276 -12.93 19.03 -4.46
CA LYS A 276 -11.82 19.55 -5.25
C LYS A 276 -11.24 20.64 -4.38
N GLY A 277 -9.97 20.50 -3.96
CA GLY A 277 -9.30 21.63 -3.32
C GLY A 277 -9.73 22.84 -4.13
N LYS A 278 -10.13 23.96 -3.50
CA LYS A 278 -10.30 25.19 -4.28
C LYS A 278 -9.04 25.22 -5.09
N ALA A 279 -9.14 24.90 -6.41
CA ALA A 279 -8.01 24.99 -7.30
C ALA A 279 -7.44 26.33 -6.94
N ALA A 280 -6.26 26.33 -6.28
CA ALA A 280 -5.67 27.57 -5.81
C ALA A 280 -5.82 28.47 -7.00
N ALA A 281 -6.60 29.55 -6.89
CA ALA A 281 -7.36 30.25 -7.92
C ALA A 281 -6.73 30.04 -9.29
N PRO A 282 -7.49 29.65 -10.33
CA PRO A 282 -6.90 29.19 -11.58
C PRO A 282 -5.64 30.03 -11.75
N VAL A 283 -4.49 29.37 -11.81
CA VAL A 283 -3.25 30.12 -12.01
C VAL A 283 -3.63 31.08 -13.08
N SER A 284 -3.92 32.34 -12.69
CA SER A 284 -4.30 33.36 -13.65
C SER A 284 -3.26 33.17 -14.72
N THR A 285 -3.66 33.17 -15.95
CA THR A 285 -2.78 33.02 -17.10
C THR A 285 -1.65 34.06 -17.15
N GLU A 286 -1.26 34.58 -16.05
CA GLU A 286 0.02 35.25 -15.72
C GLU A 286 1.16 34.22 -15.72
N ALA A 287 1.13 33.33 -16.76
CA ALA A 287 2.36 32.68 -17.22
C ALA A 287 3.43 33.72 -17.54
N ASP A 288 2.99 34.92 -17.87
CA ASP A 288 3.84 36.08 -18.18
C ASP A 288 4.57 36.68 -16.98
N SER A 289 4.29 36.25 -15.74
CA SER A 289 4.95 36.79 -14.53
C SER A 289 6.09 35.95 -13.98
N LEU A 290 6.29 34.72 -14.46
CA LEU A 290 7.41 33.90 -14.02
C LEU A 290 8.68 34.22 -14.83
N PRO A 291 9.82 34.46 -14.17
CA PRO A 291 11.08 34.71 -14.89
C PRO A 291 11.43 33.50 -15.76
N GLU A 292 11.92 33.81 -16.97
CA GLU A 292 12.39 32.75 -17.87
C GLU A 292 13.67 32.09 -17.33
N PRO A 293 13.73 30.74 -17.31
CA PRO A 293 14.91 30.03 -16.87
C PRO A 293 16.04 30.17 -17.90
N VAL A 294 17.27 30.06 -17.45
CA VAL A 294 18.43 29.93 -18.33
C VAL A 294 18.39 28.54 -18.97
N ILE A 295 18.32 28.48 -20.31
CA ILE A 295 18.23 27.23 -21.04
C ILE A 295 19.61 26.73 -21.40
N HIS A 296 19.91 25.45 -21.09
CA HIS A 296 21.18 24.82 -21.45
C HIS A 296 21.27 24.68 -22.99
N PRO A 297 22.38 25.10 -23.62
CA PRO A 297 22.47 25.16 -25.08
C PRO A 297 22.49 23.78 -25.77
N ALA A 298 22.79 22.71 -25.06
CA ALA A 298 22.87 21.32 -25.59
C ALA A 298 23.82 21.17 -26.80
N GLU A 299 24.96 21.85 -26.77
CA GLU A 299 26.02 21.79 -27.82
C GLU A 299 26.57 20.36 -27.97
N ARG A 300 26.60 19.60 -26.87
CA ARG A 300 26.82 18.16 -26.84
C ARG A 300 25.52 17.46 -26.46
N PRO A 301 25.37 16.13 -26.74
CA PRO A 301 24.23 15.37 -26.28
C PRO A 301 24.00 15.51 -24.76
N TYR A 302 22.84 16.05 -24.37
CA TYR A 302 22.41 16.23 -22.99
C TYR A 302 21.51 15.08 -22.59
N GLY A 303 21.91 14.32 -21.58
CA GLY A 303 21.20 13.12 -21.10
C GLY A 303 20.28 13.41 -19.93
N ILE A 304 18.96 13.24 -20.14
CA ILE A 304 17.94 13.33 -19.08
C ILE A 304 17.45 11.92 -18.78
N LEU A 305 17.72 11.42 -17.58
CA LEU A 305 17.20 10.14 -17.11
C LEU A 305 15.96 10.39 -16.24
N VAL A 306 14.79 9.98 -16.72
CA VAL A 306 13.56 10.00 -15.94
C VAL A 306 13.37 8.64 -15.31
N ALA A 307 13.29 8.58 -13.97
CA ALA A 307 13.13 7.35 -13.20
C ALA A 307 11.84 7.40 -12.37
N GLY A 308 10.97 6.40 -12.52
CA GLY A 308 9.70 6.39 -11.77
C GLY A 308 8.94 5.08 -11.86
N VAL A 309 7.70 5.09 -11.40
CA VAL A 309 6.85 3.90 -11.32
C VAL A 309 5.99 3.76 -12.58
N GLY A 310 5.85 2.53 -13.07
CA GLY A 310 5.00 2.23 -14.21
C GLY A 310 3.53 2.54 -13.99
N GLY A 311 2.92 3.13 -15.03
CA GLY A 311 1.53 3.57 -15.00
C GLY A 311 1.29 4.94 -14.34
N THR A 312 2.34 5.65 -13.90
CA THR A 312 2.23 7.01 -13.34
C THR A 312 2.54 8.12 -14.35
N GLY A 313 2.91 7.79 -15.58
CA GLY A 313 3.14 8.78 -16.66
C GLY A 313 4.61 9.09 -16.94
N VAL A 314 5.56 8.27 -16.51
CA VAL A 314 7.00 8.44 -16.80
C VAL A 314 7.26 8.49 -18.31
N VAL A 315 6.68 7.57 -19.09
CA VAL A 315 6.78 7.53 -20.55
C VAL A 315 6.16 8.79 -21.19
N THR A 316 5.10 9.33 -20.58
CA THR A 316 4.49 10.59 -21.04
C THR A 316 5.45 11.76 -20.93
N ILE A 317 6.29 11.81 -19.88
CA ILE A 317 7.34 12.86 -19.76
C ILE A 317 8.30 12.74 -20.94
N GLY A 318 8.78 11.53 -21.25
CA GLY A 318 9.66 11.27 -22.38
C GLY A 318 9.07 11.78 -23.69
N ALA A 319 7.81 11.44 -23.97
CA ALA A 319 7.09 11.88 -25.16
C ALA A 319 6.94 13.42 -25.20
N LEU A 320 6.55 14.06 -24.09
CA LEU A 320 6.38 15.51 -24.01
C LEU A 320 7.69 16.27 -24.22
N LEU A 321 8.77 15.86 -23.56
CA LEU A 321 10.08 16.49 -23.72
C LEU A 321 10.65 16.24 -25.12
N GLY A 322 10.43 15.04 -25.69
CA GLY A 322 10.76 14.72 -27.08
C GLY A 322 10.04 15.62 -28.07
N THR A 323 8.73 15.78 -27.92
CA THR A 323 7.91 16.68 -28.76
C THR A 323 8.39 18.15 -28.62
N ALA A 324 8.61 18.60 -27.37
CA ALA A 324 9.05 19.97 -27.12
C ALA A 324 10.43 20.27 -27.74
N ALA A 325 11.38 19.34 -27.65
CA ALA A 325 12.68 19.48 -28.31
C ALA A 325 12.55 19.53 -29.84
N THR A 326 11.68 18.71 -30.41
CA THR A 326 11.41 18.71 -31.88
C THR A 326 10.78 20.04 -32.31
N LEU A 327 9.89 20.64 -31.51
CA LEU A 327 9.31 21.96 -31.79
C LEU A 327 10.38 23.08 -31.88
N GLU A 328 11.48 22.91 -31.15
CA GLU A 328 12.62 23.84 -31.20
C GLU A 328 13.66 23.50 -32.30
N GLY A 329 13.38 22.51 -33.12
CA GLY A 329 14.34 22.08 -34.18
C GLY A 329 15.57 21.35 -33.60
N LYS A 330 15.56 20.94 -32.36
CA LYS A 330 16.66 20.20 -31.71
C LYS A 330 16.64 18.73 -32.08
N GLY A 331 17.80 18.10 -32.08
CA GLY A 331 17.91 16.65 -32.16
C GLY A 331 17.42 16.01 -30.87
N VAL A 332 16.62 14.96 -30.98
CA VAL A 332 16.12 14.23 -29.80
C VAL A 332 16.02 12.73 -30.06
N SER A 333 16.34 11.97 -29.03
CA SER A 333 16.08 10.52 -28.96
C SER A 333 15.44 10.18 -27.62
N VAL A 334 14.38 9.41 -27.64
CA VAL A 334 13.68 8.92 -26.45
C VAL A 334 13.67 7.40 -26.46
N LEU A 335 14.14 6.77 -25.40
CA LEU A 335 14.12 5.33 -25.21
C LEU A 335 13.46 5.01 -23.87
N ASP A 336 12.27 4.43 -23.92
CA ASP A 336 11.55 3.98 -22.74
C ASP A 336 11.89 2.52 -22.42
N MET A 337 12.35 2.28 -21.19
CA MET A 337 12.62 0.95 -20.67
C MET A 337 11.50 0.55 -19.71
N ALA A 338 10.50 -0.14 -20.25
CA ALA A 338 9.30 -0.51 -19.56
C ALA A 338 9.07 -2.04 -19.68
N GLY A 339 9.61 -2.82 -18.75
CA GLY A 339 9.33 -4.26 -18.67
C GLY A 339 7.91 -4.56 -18.16
N LEU A 340 7.77 -5.25 -17.05
CA LEU A 340 6.47 -5.43 -16.34
C LEU A 340 6.00 -4.16 -15.61
N ALA A 341 6.44 -3.04 -16.07
CA ALA A 341 6.39 -1.74 -15.46
C ALA A 341 4.98 -1.20 -15.21
N GLN A 342 4.01 -1.48 -16.07
CA GLN A 342 2.64 -0.96 -15.92
C GLN A 342 1.93 -1.39 -14.62
N LYS A 343 2.53 -2.29 -13.84
CA LYS A 343 2.00 -2.82 -12.59
C LYS A 343 2.85 -2.39 -11.38
N GLY A 344 3.23 -1.11 -11.33
CA GLY A 344 3.97 -0.55 -10.21
C GLY A 344 5.45 -0.96 -10.18
N GLY A 345 5.97 -1.56 -11.24
CA GLY A 345 7.40 -1.83 -11.42
C GLY A 345 8.18 -0.58 -11.85
N PRO A 346 9.52 -0.65 -11.86
CA PRO A 346 10.35 0.48 -12.25
C PRO A 346 10.25 0.76 -13.75
N VAL A 347 10.29 2.03 -14.10
CA VAL A 347 10.36 2.53 -15.48
C VAL A 347 11.43 3.58 -15.58
N TRP A 348 12.21 3.50 -16.67
CA TRP A 348 13.18 4.52 -17.03
C TRP A 348 12.87 5.05 -18.43
N SER A 349 12.95 6.37 -18.60
CA SER A 349 12.96 7.01 -19.92
C SER A 349 14.30 7.72 -20.10
N HIS A 350 15.05 7.27 -21.06
CA HIS A 350 16.32 7.88 -21.48
C HIS A 350 16.01 8.90 -22.56
N ILE A 351 16.21 10.17 -22.28
CA ILE A 351 15.98 11.26 -23.23
C ILE A 351 17.33 11.90 -23.53
N ARG A 352 17.72 11.93 -24.77
CA ARG A 352 18.93 12.63 -25.23
C ARG A 352 18.53 13.78 -26.14
N VAL A 353 18.98 14.98 -25.79
CA VAL A 353 18.70 16.20 -26.54
C VAL A 353 20.04 16.80 -26.99
N ALA A 354 20.13 17.25 -28.24
CA ALA A 354 21.29 17.92 -28.78
C ALA A 354 20.85 19.07 -29.69
N ALA A 355 21.77 20.01 -29.98
CA ALA A 355 21.46 21.09 -30.90
C ALA A 355 21.02 20.62 -32.29
N ARG A 356 21.46 19.45 -32.74
CA ARG A 356 21.11 18.85 -34.02
C ARG A 356 21.01 17.33 -33.89
N GLN A 357 20.20 16.69 -34.75
CA GLN A 357 19.94 15.25 -34.72
C GLN A 357 21.17 14.39 -35.04
N ASP A 358 22.07 14.86 -35.89
CA ASP A 358 23.31 14.18 -36.29
C ASP A 358 24.34 14.06 -35.17
N LEU A 359 24.17 14.79 -34.07
CA LEU A 359 25.01 14.66 -32.87
C LEU A 359 24.62 13.49 -31.98
N LEU A 360 23.46 12.87 -32.22
CA LEU A 360 22.95 11.77 -31.42
C LEU A 360 23.31 10.43 -32.04
N HIS A 361 24.24 9.69 -31.40
CA HIS A 361 24.74 8.39 -31.88
C HIS A 361 24.19 7.19 -31.08
N ALA A 362 23.55 7.43 -29.96
CA ALA A 362 22.94 6.39 -29.13
C ALA A 362 21.66 6.91 -28.47
N SER A 363 20.68 6.04 -28.31
CA SER A 363 19.41 6.35 -27.60
C SER A 363 19.53 6.14 -26.09
N ARG A 364 20.32 5.16 -25.65
CA ARG A 364 20.51 4.86 -24.22
C ARG A 364 21.62 5.76 -23.63
N ILE A 365 21.37 6.32 -22.45
CA ILE A 365 22.36 6.99 -21.64
C ILE A 365 23.30 5.92 -21.07
N ALA A 366 24.60 6.05 -21.31
CA ALA A 366 25.60 5.13 -20.81
C ALA A 366 25.88 5.35 -19.30
N SER A 367 26.72 4.51 -18.72
CA SER A 367 27.10 4.64 -17.31
C SER A 367 27.88 5.95 -17.08
N GLY A 368 27.45 6.74 -16.10
CA GLY A 368 28.07 8.02 -15.78
C GLY A 368 27.77 9.18 -16.76
N GLU A 369 26.82 9.02 -17.71
CA GLU A 369 26.52 10.02 -18.75
C GLU A 369 25.21 10.79 -18.56
N ALA A 370 24.50 10.63 -17.44
CA ALA A 370 23.33 11.43 -17.18
C ALA A 370 23.71 12.84 -16.73
N ASP A 371 23.21 13.87 -17.42
CA ASP A 371 23.34 15.26 -17.01
C ASP A 371 22.27 15.62 -15.96
N LEU A 372 21.04 15.09 -16.12
CA LEU A 372 19.93 15.26 -15.19
C LEU A 372 19.28 13.91 -14.84
N LEU A 373 19.13 13.66 -13.54
CA LEU A 373 18.19 12.68 -13.00
C LEU A 373 16.89 13.40 -12.61
N LEU A 374 15.78 13.05 -13.26
CA LEU A 374 14.42 13.42 -12.85
C LEU A 374 13.77 12.23 -12.17
N GLY A 375 13.91 12.15 -10.85
CA GLY A 375 13.38 11.07 -10.02
C GLY A 375 11.90 11.29 -9.67
N CYS A 376 10.98 10.72 -10.43
CA CYS A 376 9.55 10.76 -10.14
C CYS A 376 9.14 9.80 -9.00
N ASP A 377 10.00 8.84 -8.68
CA ASP A 377 9.88 7.93 -7.53
C ASP A 377 11.25 7.72 -6.90
N ILE A 378 11.34 7.94 -5.60
CA ILE A 378 12.60 7.90 -4.88
C ILE A 378 13.24 6.51 -4.86
N VAL A 379 12.45 5.44 -4.83
CA VAL A 379 12.94 4.04 -4.84
C VAL A 379 13.57 3.70 -6.19
N VAL A 380 12.94 4.09 -7.29
CA VAL A 380 13.50 3.88 -8.64
C VAL A 380 14.69 4.79 -8.88
N ALA A 381 14.68 6.01 -8.34
CA ALA A 381 15.81 6.94 -8.41
C ALA A 381 17.07 6.39 -7.72
N ALA A 382 16.91 5.60 -6.66
CA ALA A 382 18.01 4.96 -5.92
C ALA A 382 18.33 3.52 -6.40
N ALA A 383 17.67 3.02 -7.43
CA ALA A 383 17.97 1.69 -7.97
C ALA A 383 19.37 1.67 -8.65
N ASP A 384 20.07 0.55 -8.58
CA ASP A 384 21.41 0.37 -9.16
C ASP A 384 21.47 0.77 -10.64
N GLU A 385 20.41 0.44 -11.42
CA GLU A 385 20.31 0.85 -12.82
C GLU A 385 20.33 2.38 -12.97
N THR A 386 19.63 3.12 -12.11
CA THR A 386 19.64 4.59 -12.08
C THR A 386 21.00 5.12 -11.65
N LEU A 387 21.48 4.66 -10.49
CA LEU A 387 22.74 5.14 -9.89
C LEU A 387 23.92 4.91 -10.84
N SER A 388 23.93 3.81 -11.58
CA SER A 388 25.00 3.53 -12.57
C SER A 388 25.10 4.56 -13.69
N LYS A 389 24.06 5.36 -13.94
CA LYS A 389 24.05 6.41 -14.98
C LYS A 389 24.53 7.76 -14.47
N LEU A 390 24.62 7.93 -13.15
CA LEU A 390 24.98 9.18 -12.51
C LEU A 390 26.51 9.35 -12.45
N HIS A 391 26.94 10.59 -12.47
CA HIS A 391 28.35 10.98 -12.32
C HIS A 391 28.51 12.01 -11.22
N ALA A 392 29.33 11.71 -10.22
CA ALA A 392 29.60 12.62 -9.13
C ALA A 392 30.29 13.91 -9.67
N GLY A 393 29.71 15.04 -9.33
CA GLY A 393 30.22 16.35 -9.77
C GLY A 393 29.71 16.82 -11.15
N ALA A 394 29.04 15.97 -11.95
CA ALA A 394 28.45 16.35 -13.25
C ALA A 394 26.92 16.29 -13.22
N THR A 395 26.34 15.17 -12.81
CA THR A 395 24.87 14.99 -12.79
C THR A 395 24.18 15.90 -11.76
N ARG A 396 23.06 16.49 -12.14
CA ARG A 396 22.10 17.13 -11.23
C ARG A 396 20.92 16.18 -10.99
N ALA A 397 20.37 16.15 -9.77
CA ALA A 397 19.22 15.34 -9.45
C ALA A 397 18.08 16.18 -8.87
N VAL A 398 16.87 16.01 -9.41
CA VAL A 398 15.62 16.54 -8.85
C VAL A 398 14.73 15.33 -8.58
N VAL A 399 14.45 15.04 -7.31
CA VAL A 399 13.83 13.80 -6.90
C VAL A 399 12.58 14.07 -6.05
N ASN A 400 11.50 13.41 -6.39
CA ASN A 400 10.28 13.39 -5.58
C ASN A 400 10.53 12.57 -4.31
N SER A 401 10.57 13.23 -3.16
CA SER A 401 10.82 12.59 -1.85
C SER A 401 9.61 11.89 -1.25
N ASP A 402 8.41 12.07 -1.83
CA ASP A 402 7.22 11.40 -1.32
C ASP A 402 7.30 9.89 -1.54
N PHE A 403 7.07 9.15 -0.48
CA PHE A 403 7.07 7.70 -0.52
C PHE A 403 5.78 7.13 -1.14
N ALA A 404 5.92 6.40 -2.23
CA ALA A 404 4.86 5.55 -2.76
C ALA A 404 5.00 4.12 -2.22
N VAL A 405 3.91 3.57 -1.72
CA VAL A 405 3.87 2.22 -1.12
C VAL A 405 4.46 1.17 -2.07
N THR A 406 5.33 0.29 -1.54
CA THR A 406 5.94 -0.82 -2.29
C THR A 406 5.17 -2.12 -2.12
N SER A 407 5.43 -3.08 -3.01
CA SER A 407 4.91 -4.45 -2.92
C SER A 407 5.26 -5.09 -1.57
N ASP A 408 6.52 -4.98 -1.15
CA ASP A 408 6.99 -5.60 0.09
C ASP A 408 6.33 -5.01 1.33
N PHE A 409 6.05 -3.70 1.30
CA PHE A 409 5.28 -3.05 2.36
C PHE A 409 3.87 -3.65 2.49
N VAL A 410 3.12 -3.80 1.38
CA VAL A 410 1.78 -4.40 1.41
C VAL A 410 1.81 -5.85 1.87
N ARG A 411 2.78 -6.62 1.37
CA ARG A 411 2.96 -8.05 1.70
C ARG A 411 3.32 -8.26 3.17
N SER A 412 4.24 -7.45 3.72
CA SER A 412 4.65 -7.56 5.12
C SER A 412 3.49 -7.33 6.07
N PHE A 413 2.63 -6.34 5.80
CA PHE A 413 1.43 -6.14 6.62
C PHE A 413 0.39 -7.25 6.45
N ALA A 414 0.23 -7.79 5.24
CA ALA A 414 -0.66 -8.91 5.01
C ALA A 414 -0.16 -10.18 5.72
N ALA A 415 1.13 -10.41 5.77
CA ALA A 415 1.76 -11.51 6.52
C ALA A 415 1.55 -11.34 8.03
N GLN A 416 1.84 -10.16 8.57
CA GLN A 416 1.62 -9.83 9.98
C GLN A 416 0.19 -10.13 10.44
N ALA A 417 -0.81 -9.73 9.65
CA ALA A 417 -2.21 -9.97 9.99
C ALA A 417 -2.58 -11.46 9.99
N ARG A 418 -1.90 -12.29 9.17
CA ARG A 418 -2.14 -13.73 9.06
C ARG A 418 -1.44 -14.54 10.14
N THR A 419 -0.16 -14.29 10.37
CA THR A 419 0.68 -15.09 11.28
C THR A 419 0.64 -14.60 12.72
N GLY A 420 0.35 -13.32 12.94
CA GLY A 420 0.53 -12.66 14.22
C GLY A 420 1.99 -12.41 14.58
N ASP A 421 2.93 -12.89 13.74
CA ASP A 421 4.37 -12.71 13.95
C ASP A 421 4.79 -11.29 13.53
N VAL A 422 4.98 -10.45 14.52
CA VAL A 422 5.48 -9.08 14.34
C VAL A 422 7.00 -9.02 14.47
N ALA A 423 7.62 -10.09 14.97
CA ALA A 423 9.05 -10.12 15.23
C ALA A 423 9.90 -10.20 13.95
N THR A 424 9.39 -10.87 12.94
CA THR A 424 10.04 -10.96 11.61
C THR A 424 9.81 -9.73 10.77
N ILE A 425 8.86 -8.89 11.15
CA ILE A 425 8.54 -7.66 10.47
C ILE A 425 8.65 -6.53 11.49
N ARG A 426 9.87 -6.04 11.70
CA ARG A 426 10.04 -4.67 12.16
C ARG A 426 9.11 -3.84 11.30
N ASP A 427 8.22 -3.07 11.92
CA ASP A 427 7.34 -2.13 11.18
C ASP A 427 8.28 -1.38 10.22
N PRO A 428 8.26 -1.67 8.90
CA PRO A 428 9.35 -1.25 8.04
C PRO A 428 9.33 0.27 8.01
N GLN A 429 10.20 0.88 8.82
CA GLN A 429 10.51 2.28 8.62
C GLN A 429 11.11 2.33 7.22
N PHE A 430 10.44 3.03 6.35
CA PHE A 430 10.99 3.25 5.02
C PHE A 430 12.28 4.07 5.19
N PRO A 431 13.43 3.58 4.71
CA PRO A 431 14.73 4.19 4.98
C PRO A 431 14.94 5.44 4.11
N LEU A 432 14.02 6.41 4.22
CA LEU A 432 14.01 7.60 3.36
C LEU A 432 15.35 8.34 3.39
N SER A 433 15.83 8.67 4.59
CA SER A 433 17.09 9.43 4.74
C SER A 433 18.29 8.68 4.15
N ALA A 434 18.37 7.36 4.35
CA ALA A 434 19.45 6.57 3.78
C ALA A 434 19.39 6.52 2.24
N ILE A 435 18.19 6.52 1.65
CA ILE A 435 18.00 6.56 0.21
C ILE A 435 18.35 7.95 -0.34
N GLU A 436 17.96 9.03 0.35
CA GLU A 436 18.34 10.41 0.00
C GLU A 436 19.84 10.60 0.05
N GLU A 437 20.51 10.12 1.10
CA GLU A 437 21.96 10.14 1.22
C GLU A 437 22.64 9.39 0.06
N GLN A 438 22.15 8.21 -0.29
CA GLN A 438 22.69 7.39 -1.38
C GLN A 438 22.62 8.11 -2.74
N ILE A 439 21.49 8.77 -3.05
CA ILE A 439 21.35 9.58 -4.27
C ILE A 439 22.26 10.80 -4.22
N ALA A 440 22.32 11.48 -3.07
CA ALA A 440 23.16 12.66 -2.90
C ALA A 440 24.66 12.35 -3.03
N GLU A 441 25.11 11.21 -2.48
CA GLU A 441 26.49 10.72 -2.67
C GLU A 441 26.79 10.42 -4.15
N ALA A 442 25.84 9.80 -4.88
CA ALA A 442 26.04 9.45 -6.28
C ALA A 442 26.23 10.65 -7.21
N VAL A 443 25.60 11.80 -6.93
CA VAL A 443 25.73 13.03 -7.74
C VAL A 443 26.75 14.02 -7.17
N GLY A 444 27.09 13.88 -5.89
CA GLY A 444 28.00 14.76 -5.16
C GLY A 444 27.34 15.93 -4.44
N PRO A 445 28.08 16.62 -3.55
CA PRO A 445 27.53 17.64 -2.65
C PRO A 445 26.76 18.75 -3.37
N GLY A 446 25.59 19.13 -2.88
CA GLY A 446 24.76 20.24 -3.37
C GLY A 446 24.18 20.05 -4.77
N ARG A 447 24.14 18.80 -5.30
CA ARG A 447 23.63 18.49 -6.63
C ARG A 447 22.31 17.73 -6.64
N ALA A 448 21.80 17.28 -5.48
CA ALA A 448 20.50 16.68 -5.33
C ALA A 448 19.52 17.62 -4.64
N GLU A 449 18.32 17.74 -5.19
CA GLU A 449 17.19 18.46 -4.61
C GLU A 449 16.04 17.48 -4.42
N PHE A 450 15.50 17.40 -3.19
CA PHE A 450 14.40 16.50 -2.81
C PHE A 450 13.15 17.31 -2.54
N ILE A 451 12.07 17.00 -3.25
CA ILE A 451 10.82 17.78 -3.24
C ILE A 451 9.64 16.83 -2.97
N ALA A 452 8.75 17.19 -2.05
CA ALA A 452 7.51 16.46 -1.79
C ALA A 452 6.48 16.69 -2.91
N GLY A 453 6.83 16.31 -4.15
CA GLY A 453 6.10 16.66 -5.36
C GLY A 453 4.72 16.02 -5.46
N THR A 454 4.55 14.79 -4.98
CA THR A 454 3.23 14.12 -4.97
C THR A 454 2.28 14.77 -3.98
N ARG A 455 2.76 15.09 -2.77
CA ARG A 455 1.97 15.79 -1.75
C ARG A 455 1.52 17.16 -2.25
N LEU A 456 2.46 17.94 -2.79
CA LEU A 456 2.18 19.29 -3.30
C LEU A 456 1.20 19.25 -4.47
N ALA A 457 1.45 18.43 -5.49
CA ALA A 457 0.58 18.32 -6.66
C ALA A 457 -0.83 17.82 -6.29
N THR A 458 -0.93 16.86 -5.37
CA THR A 458 -2.22 16.35 -4.90
C THR A 458 -3.00 17.42 -4.13
N ALA A 459 -2.34 18.19 -3.27
CA ALA A 459 -2.98 19.25 -2.51
C ALA A 459 -3.45 20.41 -3.41
N LEU A 460 -2.65 20.78 -4.40
CA LEU A 460 -2.94 21.90 -5.30
C LEU A 460 -3.96 21.56 -6.40
N LEU A 461 -3.92 20.33 -6.93
CA LEU A 461 -4.64 19.93 -8.15
C LEU A 461 -5.62 18.76 -7.94
N GLY A 462 -5.60 18.13 -6.76
CA GLY A 462 -6.54 17.05 -6.41
C GLY A 462 -6.20 15.67 -6.98
N ASP A 463 -5.13 15.49 -7.76
CA ASP A 463 -4.73 14.20 -8.33
C ASP A 463 -3.21 14.03 -8.27
N SER A 464 -2.73 12.92 -7.71
CA SER A 464 -1.31 12.59 -7.62
C SER A 464 -0.62 12.38 -8.98
N ILE A 465 -1.39 12.13 -10.05
CA ILE A 465 -0.84 11.99 -11.42
C ILE A 465 -0.17 13.28 -11.90
N ALA A 466 -0.53 14.44 -11.36
CA ALA A 466 0.05 15.73 -11.69
C ALA A 466 1.49 15.90 -11.16
N ALA A 467 1.95 15.05 -10.23
CA ALA A 467 3.27 15.14 -9.60
C ALA A 467 4.41 15.15 -10.64
N ASN A 468 4.31 14.33 -11.67
CA ASN A 468 5.37 14.22 -12.66
C ASN A 468 5.58 15.52 -13.44
N LEU A 469 4.52 16.18 -13.90
CA LEU A 469 4.62 17.48 -14.59
C LEU A 469 5.02 18.60 -13.63
N PHE A 470 4.66 18.50 -12.35
CA PHE A 470 5.17 19.40 -11.32
C PHE A 470 6.71 19.29 -11.21
N MET A 471 7.26 18.07 -11.16
CA MET A 471 8.72 17.84 -11.11
C MET A 471 9.42 18.33 -12.39
N VAL A 472 8.80 18.16 -13.57
CA VAL A 472 9.31 18.72 -14.84
C VAL A 472 9.35 20.25 -14.78
N GLY A 473 8.29 20.90 -14.28
CA GLY A 473 8.23 22.35 -14.09
C GLY A 473 9.30 22.87 -13.15
N TYR A 474 9.54 22.17 -12.05
CA TYR A 474 10.60 22.47 -11.09
C TYR A 474 11.99 22.41 -11.75
N ALA A 475 12.31 21.30 -12.41
CA ALA A 475 13.58 21.12 -13.11
C ALA A 475 13.77 22.16 -14.23
N CYS A 476 12.69 22.49 -14.95
CA CYS A 476 12.72 23.52 -15.99
C CYS A 476 13.10 24.88 -15.44
N GLN A 477 12.48 25.35 -14.36
CA GLN A 477 12.75 26.66 -13.76
C GLN A 477 14.15 26.75 -13.16
N LYS A 478 14.69 25.61 -12.69
CA LYS A 478 16.10 25.53 -12.23
C LYS A 478 17.12 25.56 -13.38
N GLY A 479 16.69 25.67 -14.65
CA GLY A 479 17.56 25.68 -15.81
C GLY A 479 18.21 24.32 -16.13
N LEU A 480 17.60 23.23 -15.64
CA LEU A 480 18.14 21.87 -15.80
C LEU A 480 17.61 21.15 -17.05
N LEU A 481 16.76 21.80 -17.83
CA LEU A 481 16.25 21.26 -19.09
C LEU A 481 16.77 22.09 -20.27
N PRO A 482 17.26 21.46 -21.34
CA PRO A 482 17.68 22.14 -22.55
C PRO A 482 16.50 22.47 -23.50
N ILE A 483 15.33 22.80 -22.92
CA ILE A 483 14.06 23.00 -23.62
C ILE A 483 13.32 24.14 -22.95
N SER A 484 12.72 25.05 -23.73
CA SER A 484 12.01 26.21 -23.20
C SER A 484 10.67 25.85 -22.55
N PRO A 485 10.19 26.63 -21.57
CA PRO A 485 8.88 26.48 -20.98
C PRO A 485 7.75 26.56 -22.01
N ALA A 486 7.86 27.45 -23.00
CA ALA A 486 6.86 27.63 -24.05
C ALA A 486 6.69 26.36 -24.90
N SER A 487 7.80 25.71 -25.26
CA SER A 487 7.76 24.47 -26.06
C SER A 487 7.19 23.30 -25.25
N ILE A 488 7.47 23.22 -23.95
CA ILE A 488 6.88 22.20 -23.05
C ILE A 488 5.38 22.42 -22.92
N LEU A 489 4.91 23.64 -22.68
CA LEU A 489 3.48 23.96 -22.62
C LEU A 489 2.78 23.62 -23.94
N ARG A 490 3.39 23.92 -25.09
CA ARG A 490 2.87 23.56 -26.39
C ARG A 490 2.81 22.05 -26.62
N ALA A 491 3.80 21.31 -26.16
CA ALA A 491 3.79 19.83 -26.21
C ALA A 491 2.65 19.24 -25.35
N ILE A 492 2.37 19.83 -24.19
CA ILE A 492 1.23 19.44 -23.32
C ILE A 492 -0.10 19.65 -24.06
N GLU A 493 -0.28 20.78 -24.75
CA GLU A 493 -1.47 21.05 -25.57
C GLU A 493 -1.63 20.01 -26.69
N MET A 494 -0.54 19.74 -27.42
CA MET A 494 -0.55 18.78 -28.53
C MET A 494 -0.86 17.35 -28.07
N ASN A 495 -0.43 16.98 -26.86
CA ASN A 495 -0.75 15.68 -26.28
C ASN A 495 -2.25 15.51 -25.97
N GLY A 496 -3.00 16.59 -25.76
CA GLY A 496 -4.45 16.62 -25.61
C GLY A 496 -5.03 15.94 -24.36
N ALA A 497 -4.20 15.36 -23.48
CA ALA A 497 -4.65 14.66 -22.29
C ALA A 497 -4.61 15.57 -21.06
N ALA A 498 -5.75 15.84 -20.42
CA ALA A 498 -5.87 16.65 -19.21
C ALA A 498 -5.03 17.95 -19.27
N VAL A 499 -5.13 18.67 -20.37
CA VAL A 499 -4.26 19.80 -20.73
C VAL A 499 -4.17 20.83 -19.61
N GLU A 500 -5.32 21.36 -19.14
CA GLU A 500 -5.37 22.38 -18.09
C GLU A 500 -4.66 21.92 -16.79
N MET A 501 -4.90 20.68 -16.36
CA MET A 501 -4.29 20.14 -15.15
C MET A 501 -2.76 19.99 -15.33
N ASN A 502 -2.32 19.52 -16.50
CA ASN A 502 -0.91 19.31 -16.79
C ASN A 502 -0.14 20.63 -16.92
N GLN A 503 -0.74 21.64 -17.56
CA GLN A 503 -0.18 23.00 -17.60
C GLN A 503 -0.11 23.61 -16.21
N ALA A 504 -1.18 23.50 -15.41
CA ALA A 504 -1.19 23.99 -14.04
C ALA A 504 -0.12 23.29 -13.18
N ALA A 505 0.05 21.96 -13.32
CA ALA A 505 1.09 21.21 -12.61
C ALA A 505 2.51 21.72 -12.97
N PHE A 506 2.78 21.92 -14.25
CA PHE A 506 4.04 22.45 -14.73
C PHE A 506 4.32 23.85 -14.18
N LEU A 507 3.33 24.76 -14.21
CA LEU A 507 3.47 26.13 -13.70
C LEU A 507 3.65 26.16 -12.18
N TRP A 508 2.94 25.31 -11.43
CA TRP A 508 3.15 25.17 -9.99
C TRP A 508 4.55 24.64 -9.66
N GLY A 509 5.09 23.71 -10.45
CA GLY A 509 6.46 23.25 -10.34
C GLY A 509 7.46 24.38 -10.57
N ARG A 510 7.28 25.22 -11.59
CA ARG A 510 8.10 26.41 -11.84
C ARG A 510 8.08 27.38 -10.64
N ARG A 511 6.90 27.66 -10.08
CA ARG A 511 6.78 28.50 -8.88
C ARG A 511 7.49 27.90 -7.67
N ALA A 512 7.36 26.59 -7.46
CA ALA A 512 8.03 25.90 -6.36
C ALA A 512 9.57 25.99 -6.45
N ALA A 513 10.12 26.03 -7.66
CA ALA A 513 11.56 26.20 -7.86
C ALA A 513 12.06 27.61 -7.49
N LEU A 514 11.17 28.62 -7.50
CA LEU A 514 11.47 30.00 -7.10
C LEU A 514 11.24 30.22 -5.61
N ASP A 515 10.10 29.75 -5.08
CA ASP A 515 9.73 29.90 -3.67
C ASP A 515 8.93 28.68 -3.20
N LEU A 516 9.67 27.62 -2.80
CA LEU A 516 9.06 26.40 -2.28
C LEU A 516 8.22 26.64 -1.01
N PRO A 517 8.69 27.43 -0.01
CA PRO A 517 7.91 27.73 1.18
C PRO A 517 6.56 28.40 0.89
N ALA A 518 6.49 29.29 -0.10
CA ALA A 518 5.21 29.92 -0.49
C ALA A 518 4.25 28.88 -1.08
N VAL A 519 4.72 28.00 -1.93
CA VAL A 519 3.90 26.93 -2.51
C VAL A 519 3.44 25.93 -1.43
N GLU A 520 4.29 25.59 -0.47
CA GLU A 520 3.94 24.74 0.67
C GLU A 520 2.86 25.36 1.56
N ARG A 521 2.89 26.64 1.81
CA ARG A 521 1.84 27.35 2.56
C ARG A 521 0.48 27.27 1.84
N VAL A 522 0.46 27.40 0.52
CA VAL A 522 -0.76 27.26 -0.28
C VAL A 522 -1.27 25.81 -0.28
N ALA A 523 -0.37 24.84 -0.43
CA ALA A 523 -0.69 23.43 -0.49
C ALA A 523 -1.14 22.86 0.87
N THR A 524 -0.63 23.40 1.97
CA THR A 524 -0.90 22.90 3.32
C THR A 524 -1.17 24.08 4.26
N PRO A 525 -2.39 24.62 4.27
CA PRO A 525 -2.74 25.63 5.27
C PRO A 525 -2.44 25.12 6.69
N PRO A 526 -1.91 25.96 7.60
CA PRO A 526 -1.51 25.57 8.96
C PRO A 526 -2.57 24.82 9.77
N GLU A 527 -3.85 25.05 9.48
CA GLU A 527 -4.99 24.43 10.16
C GLU A 527 -5.38 23.04 9.62
N ALA A 528 -4.66 22.48 8.64
CA ALA A 528 -5.12 21.32 7.87
C ALA A 528 -4.77 19.96 8.47
N LEU A 529 -3.73 19.85 9.30
CA LEU A 529 -3.33 18.57 9.90
C LEU A 529 -4.01 18.38 11.26
N PRO A 530 -4.76 17.28 11.45
CA PRO A 530 -5.29 16.92 12.76
C PRO A 530 -4.16 16.79 13.80
N ASP A 531 -4.36 17.32 15.02
CA ASP A 531 -3.34 17.34 16.07
C ASP A 531 -2.70 15.95 16.31
N HIS A 532 -3.46 14.88 16.28
CA HIS A 532 -2.96 13.52 16.48
C HIS A 532 -1.99 13.03 15.39
N ARG A 533 -1.85 13.74 14.26
CA ARG A 533 -0.84 13.46 13.22
C ARG A 533 0.46 14.25 13.42
N ARG A 534 0.47 15.21 14.33
CA ARG A 534 1.70 15.85 14.79
C ARG A 534 2.38 14.94 15.79
N LEU A 535 3.62 14.55 15.55
CA LEU A 535 4.40 13.75 16.49
C LEU A 535 4.90 14.64 17.63
N SER A 536 5.01 14.07 18.81
CA SER A 536 5.63 14.73 19.96
C SER A 536 7.12 14.96 19.73
N ALA A 537 7.63 16.09 20.18
CA ALA A 537 9.04 16.45 20.03
C ALA A 537 9.94 15.63 20.97
N ASP A 538 9.41 15.26 22.14
CA ASP A 538 10.14 14.53 23.17
C ASP A 538 9.22 13.60 23.99
N LEU A 539 9.84 12.89 24.94
CA LEU A 539 9.14 11.94 25.81
C LEU A 539 8.16 12.65 26.76
N ASP A 540 8.48 13.84 27.23
CA ASP A 540 7.61 14.56 28.17
C ASP A 540 6.34 15.05 27.50
N GLU A 541 6.44 15.58 26.26
CA GLU A 541 5.26 15.90 25.45
C GLU A 541 4.45 14.63 25.13
N THR A 542 5.13 13.51 24.82
CA THR A 542 4.51 12.20 24.61
C THR A 542 3.68 11.78 25.82
N ILE A 543 4.23 11.88 27.04
CA ILE A 543 3.53 11.52 28.29
C ILE A 543 2.37 12.48 28.54
N ALA A 544 2.59 13.79 28.40
CA ALA A 544 1.54 14.79 28.62
C ALA A 544 0.32 14.58 27.70
N ARG A 545 0.55 14.32 26.42
CA ARG A 545 -0.54 14.04 25.46
C ARG A 545 -1.29 12.75 25.80
N ARG A 546 -0.60 11.70 26.25
CA ARG A 546 -1.24 10.45 26.68
C ARG A 546 -2.04 10.59 27.96
N VAL A 547 -1.58 11.41 28.91
CA VAL A 547 -2.33 11.78 30.12
C VAL A 547 -3.63 12.51 29.75
N ALA A 548 -3.56 13.46 28.81
CA ALA A 548 -4.75 14.17 28.31
C ALA A 548 -5.77 13.21 27.66
N GLU A 549 -5.28 12.30 26.82
CA GLU A 549 -6.13 11.29 26.16
C GLU A 549 -6.74 10.30 27.16
N LEU A 550 -6.00 9.82 28.16
CA LEU A 550 -6.52 8.93 29.20
C LEU A 550 -7.55 9.62 30.11
N THR A 551 -7.38 10.93 30.32
CA THR A 551 -8.40 11.76 31.00
C THR A 551 -9.69 11.82 30.17
N ALA A 552 -9.59 12.00 28.85
CA ALA A 552 -10.72 11.97 27.94
C ALA A 552 -11.31 10.55 27.78
N TYR A 553 -10.48 9.52 27.84
CA TYR A 553 -10.88 8.11 27.76
C TYR A 553 -11.77 7.69 28.92
N GLN A 554 -11.42 8.08 30.16
CA GLN A 554 -12.18 7.76 31.34
C GLN A 554 -12.27 8.95 32.33
N ASP A 555 -11.20 9.28 33.05
CA ASP A 555 -11.11 10.40 33.98
C ASP A 555 -9.66 10.68 34.42
N ALA A 556 -9.45 11.76 35.20
CA ALA A 556 -8.14 12.16 35.70
C ALA A 556 -7.51 11.16 36.68
N ARG A 557 -8.32 10.37 37.41
CA ARG A 557 -7.80 9.34 38.34
C ARG A 557 -7.18 8.20 37.55
N TYR A 558 -7.81 7.82 36.45
CA TYR A 558 -7.30 6.79 35.51
C TYR A 558 -5.99 7.24 34.87
N ALA A 559 -5.90 8.50 34.46
CA ALA A 559 -4.69 9.08 33.88
C ALA A 559 -3.53 9.16 34.90
N ARG A 560 -3.80 9.46 36.17
CA ARG A 560 -2.77 9.45 37.21
C ARG A 560 -2.11 8.09 37.39
N ARG A 561 -2.84 6.98 37.31
CA ARG A 561 -2.27 5.61 37.33
C ARG A 561 -1.16 5.43 36.31
N TYR A 562 -1.36 5.96 35.09
CA TYR A 562 -0.36 5.95 34.05
C TYR A 562 0.87 6.78 34.41
N ALA A 563 0.67 8.03 34.80
CA ALA A 563 1.77 8.93 35.15
C ALA A 563 2.62 8.43 36.34
N ASP A 564 1.99 7.86 37.37
CA ASP A 564 2.68 7.34 38.56
C ASP A 564 3.57 6.12 38.24
N LEU A 565 3.12 5.21 37.37
CA LEU A 565 3.96 4.10 36.91
C LEU A 565 5.16 4.61 36.12
N LEU A 566 4.96 5.52 35.20
CA LEU A 566 6.05 6.06 34.36
C LEU A 566 7.09 6.81 35.18
N ARG A 567 6.69 7.55 36.21
CA ARG A 567 7.62 8.23 37.11
C ARG A 567 8.52 7.19 37.80
N ARG A 568 7.97 6.11 38.35
CA ARG A 568 8.74 5.02 38.97
C ARG A 568 9.70 4.33 38.00
N VAL A 569 9.25 4.08 36.75
CA VAL A 569 10.10 3.49 35.71
C VAL A 569 11.26 4.40 35.35
N ARG A 570 11.00 5.70 35.16
CA ARG A 570 12.03 6.70 34.85
C ARG A 570 13.07 6.82 35.96
N GLU A 571 12.62 6.86 37.21
CA GLU A 571 13.50 6.88 38.40
C GLU A 571 14.40 5.63 38.45
N ALA A 572 13.84 4.44 38.19
CA ALA A 572 14.57 3.19 38.17
C ALA A 572 15.55 3.10 37.00
N GLU A 573 15.14 3.50 35.78
CA GLU A 573 16.01 3.51 34.60
C GLU A 573 17.22 4.43 34.83
N THR A 574 17.00 5.63 35.39
CA THR A 574 18.06 6.58 35.68
C THR A 574 19.03 6.05 36.76
N ALA A 575 18.52 5.38 37.77
CA ALA A 575 19.34 4.87 38.91
C ALA A 575 20.10 3.58 38.54
N SER A 576 19.45 2.64 37.82
CA SER A 576 19.96 1.28 37.61
C SER A 576 20.70 1.09 36.28
N ALA A 577 20.45 1.97 35.31
CA ALA A 577 21.06 1.92 33.97
C ALA A 577 21.50 3.34 33.50
N PRO A 578 22.38 4.01 34.21
CA PRO A 578 22.78 5.38 33.93
C PRO A 578 23.38 5.51 32.51
N GLY A 579 22.92 6.52 31.76
CA GLY A 579 23.34 6.75 30.38
C GLY A 579 22.61 5.89 29.33
N GLN A 580 21.75 4.97 29.73
CA GLN A 580 20.87 4.23 28.83
C GLN A 580 19.47 4.86 28.84
N ALA A 581 18.77 4.73 27.73
CA ALA A 581 17.42 5.27 27.53
C ALA A 581 16.58 4.31 26.67
N GLY A 582 15.25 4.45 26.79
CA GLY A 582 14.29 3.69 25.98
C GLY A 582 13.29 2.86 26.76
N LEU A 583 13.60 2.43 28.00
CA LEU A 583 12.66 1.66 28.81
C LEU A 583 11.43 2.50 29.17
N THR A 584 11.64 3.72 29.65
CA THR A 584 10.54 4.65 29.98
C THR A 584 9.68 4.95 28.75
N GLU A 585 10.28 5.15 27.58
CA GLU A 585 9.55 5.37 26.32
C GLU A 585 8.74 4.13 25.92
N ALA A 586 9.35 2.93 25.97
CA ALA A 586 8.69 1.67 25.66
C ALA A 586 7.49 1.43 26.58
N VAL A 587 7.65 1.66 27.89
CA VAL A 587 6.55 1.55 28.86
C VAL A 587 5.50 2.63 28.62
N ALA A 588 5.90 3.87 28.31
CA ALA A 588 4.95 4.94 28.00
C ALA A 588 4.03 4.58 26.81
N ARG A 589 4.56 3.96 25.78
CA ARG A 589 3.79 3.52 24.61
C ARG A 589 2.97 2.26 24.90
N GLY A 590 3.60 1.23 25.45
CA GLY A 590 2.98 -0.08 25.73
C GLY A 590 1.86 0.00 26.74
N TYR A 591 2.10 0.68 27.86
CA TYR A 591 1.12 0.82 28.94
C TYR A 591 -0.09 1.65 28.51
N TYR A 592 0.14 2.79 27.82
CA TYR A 592 -0.94 3.57 27.24
C TYR A 592 -1.84 2.72 26.33
N LYS A 593 -1.25 1.90 25.47
CA LYS A 593 -1.99 1.06 24.52
C LYS A 593 -2.89 0.04 25.23
N LEU A 594 -2.47 -0.49 26.35
CA LEU A 594 -3.26 -1.43 27.15
C LEU A 594 -4.31 -0.72 28.01
N LEU A 595 -4.02 0.51 28.47
CA LEU A 595 -4.97 1.33 29.21
C LEU A 595 -6.08 1.89 28.30
N ALA A 596 -5.71 2.39 27.11
CA ALA A 596 -6.64 3.00 26.16
C ALA A 596 -7.16 2.00 25.11
N THR A 597 -7.65 0.85 25.57
CA THR A 597 -8.27 -0.15 24.67
C THR A 597 -9.47 0.44 23.93
N LYS A 598 -9.50 0.23 22.62
CA LYS A 598 -10.58 0.75 21.75
C LYS A 598 -11.84 -0.12 21.85
N ASP A 599 -12.49 0.05 22.95
CA ASP A 599 -13.76 -0.58 23.27
C ASP A 599 -14.95 0.11 22.61
N GLU A 600 -16.15 -0.39 22.85
CA GLU A 600 -17.38 0.14 22.29
C GLU A 600 -17.57 1.62 22.64
N TYR A 601 -17.25 2.02 23.87
CA TYR A 601 -17.31 3.40 24.35
C TYR A 601 -16.24 4.26 23.67
N GLU A 602 -15.01 3.75 23.58
CA GLU A 602 -13.91 4.47 22.97
C GLU A 602 -14.06 4.59 21.45
N VAL A 603 -14.47 3.52 20.76
CA VAL A 603 -14.79 3.58 19.32
C VAL A 603 -15.86 4.64 19.05
N ALA A 604 -16.90 4.69 19.90
CA ALA A 604 -17.96 5.70 19.78
C ALA A 604 -17.40 7.13 19.99
N ARG A 605 -16.56 7.35 21.02
CA ARG A 605 -15.89 8.64 21.28
C ARG A 605 -15.00 9.06 20.11
N LEU A 606 -14.19 8.14 19.60
CA LEU A 606 -13.26 8.40 18.50
C LEU A 606 -13.97 8.73 17.17
N HIS A 607 -15.21 8.30 16.99
CA HIS A 607 -16.01 8.69 15.82
C HIS A 607 -16.73 10.02 16.00
N THR A 608 -16.95 10.52 17.23
CA THR A 608 -17.81 11.66 17.50
C THR A 608 -17.12 12.85 18.16
N GLU A 609 -16.01 12.65 18.89
CA GLU A 609 -15.39 13.70 19.73
C GLU A 609 -13.94 14.05 19.31
N THR A 610 -13.44 13.55 18.16
CA THR A 610 -12.00 13.70 17.77
C THR A 610 -11.79 14.40 16.44
N GLY A 611 -12.73 15.23 15.98
CA GLY A 611 -12.60 15.97 14.74
C GLY A 611 -12.74 15.12 13.46
N PHE A 612 -13.14 13.84 13.57
CA PHE A 612 -13.26 12.95 12.40
C PHE A 612 -14.35 13.45 11.42
N LEU A 613 -15.50 13.86 11.92
CA LEU A 613 -16.60 14.34 11.08
C LEU A 613 -16.25 15.67 10.40
N GLU A 614 -15.56 16.55 11.10
CA GLU A 614 -15.06 17.83 10.56
C GLU A 614 -14.02 17.60 9.46
N ASN A 615 -13.12 16.61 9.64
CA ASN A 615 -12.16 16.23 8.62
C ASN A 615 -12.83 15.63 7.38
N LEU A 616 -13.90 14.87 7.56
CA LEU A 616 -14.71 14.38 6.44
C LEU A 616 -15.35 15.54 5.68
N ALA A 617 -15.97 16.50 6.38
CA ALA A 617 -16.60 17.67 5.78
C ALA A 617 -15.60 18.58 5.04
N ARG A 618 -14.32 18.59 5.45
CA ARG A 618 -13.23 19.27 4.72
C ARG A 618 -12.83 18.52 3.45
N SER A 619 -12.93 17.19 3.46
CA SER A 619 -12.47 16.32 2.35
C SER A 619 -13.55 16.02 1.31
N PHE A 620 -14.82 16.13 1.67
CA PHE A 620 -15.97 15.78 0.83
C PHE A 620 -16.98 16.91 0.76
N GLU A 621 -17.68 16.99 -0.38
CA GLU A 621 -18.70 18.00 -0.67
C GLU A 621 -19.93 17.38 -1.32
N GLY A 622 -21.05 18.16 -1.33
CA GLY A 622 -22.35 17.71 -1.81
C GLY A 622 -23.12 16.89 -0.78
N ASP A 623 -24.28 16.40 -1.18
CA ASP A 623 -25.12 15.56 -0.35
C ASP A 623 -24.51 14.16 -0.24
N TYR A 624 -24.08 13.74 0.96
CA TYR A 624 -23.58 12.41 1.21
C TYR A 624 -24.10 11.81 2.51
N ARG A 625 -24.17 10.50 2.52
CA ARG A 625 -24.57 9.69 3.68
C ARG A 625 -23.38 8.88 4.19
N LEU A 626 -23.19 8.87 5.51
CA LEU A 626 -22.18 8.02 6.17
C LEU A 626 -22.76 6.65 6.48
N VAL A 627 -22.00 5.61 6.19
CA VAL A 627 -22.34 4.24 6.56
C VAL A 627 -21.17 3.63 7.31
N PHE A 628 -21.43 3.15 8.53
CA PHE A 628 -20.45 2.58 9.45
C PHE A 628 -20.48 1.04 9.35
N HIS A 629 -19.30 0.43 9.29
CA HIS A 629 -19.16 -1.04 9.17
C HIS A 629 -18.74 -1.64 10.51
N LEU A 630 -19.72 -2.19 11.25
CA LEU A 630 -19.56 -2.63 12.63
C LEU A 630 -19.94 -4.10 12.81
N ALA A 631 -19.36 -4.75 13.82
CA ALA A 631 -19.76 -6.07 14.30
C ALA A 631 -20.03 -6.00 15.82
N PRO A 632 -21.17 -5.43 16.24
CA PRO A 632 -21.49 -5.28 17.66
C PRO A 632 -21.52 -6.65 18.36
N PRO A 633 -20.81 -6.84 19.50
CA PRO A 633 -20.68 -8.16 20.14
C PRO A 633 -22.01 -8.83 20.52
N LEU A 634 -23.02 -8.03 20.82
CA LEU A 634 -24.34 -8.54 21.22
C LEU A 634 -25.21 -9.03 20.05
N TRP A 635 -24.90 -8.63 18.79
CA TRP A 635 -25.75 -8.88 17.60
C TRP A 635 -25.01 -9.50 16.42
N ALA A 636 -23.69 -9.63 16.53
CA ALA A 636 -22.89 -10.18 15.45
C ALA A 636 -23.09 -11.71 15.37
N ARG A 637 -23.55 -12.19 14.21
CA ARG A 637 -23.62 -13.62 13.93
C ARG A 637 -22.30 -14.09 13.34
N PRO A 638 -21.74 -15.23 13.79
CA PRO A 638 -20.55 -15.78 13.18
C PRO A 638 -20.81 -16.18 11.71
N ASP A 639 -19.82 -15.98 10.89
CA ASP A 639 -19.81 -16.50 9.54
C ASP A 639 -19.63 -18.02 9.58
N PRO A 640 -20.53 -18.81 8.96
CA PRO A 640 -20.45 -20.26 9.01
C PRO A 640 -19.15 -20.84 8.43
N ALA A 641 -18.51 -20.14 7.49
CA ALA A 641 -17.30 -20.59 6.83
C ALA A 641 -16.02 -20.26 7.62
N THR A 642 -16.00 -19.15 8.35
CA THR A 642 -14.78 -18.65 9.03
C THR A 642 -14.89 -18.66 10.55
N GLY A 643 -16.10 -18.77 11.11
CA GLY A 643 -16.37 -18.61 12.53
C GLY A 643 -16.21 -17.17 13.04
N GLU A 644 -15.80 -16.23 12.20
CA GLU A 644 -15.62 -14.83 12.55
C GLU A 644 -16.94 -14.06 12.53
N PRO A 645 -17.16 -13.08 13.44
CA PRO A 645 -18.37 -12.27 13.44
C PRO A 645 -18.50 -11.46 12.13
N ARG A 646 -19.66 -11.50 11.48
CA ARG A 646 -19.93 -10.71 10.27
C ARG A 646 -20.17 -9.24 10.60
N LYS A 647 -19.48 -8.34 9.92
CA LYS A 647 -19.79 -6.90 9.96
C LYS A 647 -21.10 -6.61 9.24
N ARG A 648 -21.81 -5.61 9.75
CA ARG A 648 -23.01 -5.05 9.15
C ARG A 648 -22.84 -3.57 8.88
N ALA A 649 -23.55 -3.08 7.88
CA ALA A 649 -23.60 -1.67 7.53
C ALA A 649 -24.70 -0.97 8.35
N PHE A 650 -24.35 0.14 8.99
CA PHE A 650 -25.24 0.98 9.78
C PHE A 650 -25.27 2.39 9.20
N GLY A 651 -26.47 2.93 9.01
CA GLY A 651 -26.66 4.28 8.50
C GLY A 651 -26.27 5.38 9.49
N PRO A 652 -26.50 6.66 9.13
CA PRO A 652 -26.10 7.83 9.95
C PRO A 652 -26.69 7.87 11.36
N TRP A 653 -27.82 7.21 11.59
CA TRP A 653 -28.47 7.15 12.90
C TRP A 653 -27.55 6.59 14.01
N VAL A 654 -26.56 5.75 13.64
CA VAL A 654 -25.60 5.20 14.59
C VAL A 654 -24.74 6.27 15.25
N LEU A 655 -24.57 7.44 14.63
CA LEU A 655 -23.87 8.56 15.25
C LEU A 655 -24.55 9.04 16.53
N GLN A 656 -25.89 9.03 16.58
CA GLN A 656 -26.60 9.40 17.81
C GLN A 656 -26.37 8.34 18.89
N ALA A 657 -26.41 7.05 18.52
CA ALA A 657 -26.06 5.97 19.43
C ALA A 657 -24.61 6.08 19.93
N PHE A 658 -23.66 6.46 19.06
CA PHE A 658 -22.27 6.70 19.45
C PHE A 658 -22.15 7.90 20.44
N LYS A 659 -22.85 9.00 20.21
CA LYS A 659 -22.85 10.14 21.15
C LYS A 659 -23.34 9.73 22.55
N VAL A 660 -24.38 8.89 22.62
CA VAL A 660 -24.89 8.37 23.89
C VAL A 660 -23.85 7.43 24.51
N LEU A 661 -23.32 6.49 23.73
CA LEU A 661 -22.35 5.49 24.21
C LEU A 661 -21.06 6.16 24.70
N ALA A 662 -20.54 7.16 24.00
CA ALA A 662 -19.38 7.95 24.42
C ALA A 662 -19.57 8.63 25.79
N ARG A 663 -20.77 9.12 26.08
CA ARG A 663 -21.10 9.71 27.40
C ARG A 663 -21.15 8.65 28.52
N LEU A 664 -21.51 7.43 28.18
CA LEU A 664 -21.60 6.31 29.13
C LEU A 664 -20.23 5.67 29.44
N ARG A 665 -19.11 6.23 28.95
CA ARG A 665 -17.74 5.70 29.20
C ARG A 665 -17.40 5.50 30.68
N ARG A 666 -18.03 6.26 31.60
CA ARG A 666 -17.87 6.11 33.05
C ARG A 666 -18.40 4.80 33.60
N LEU A 667 -19.29 4.10 32.87
CA LEU A 667 -19.78 2.78 33.24
C LEU A 667 -18.76 1.67 32.98
N ARG A 668 -17.71 1.96 32.22
CA ARG A 668 -16.66 1.00 31.85
C ARG A 668 -16.10 0.28 33.07
N GLY A 669 -16.18 -1.05 33.05
CA GLY A 669 -15.69 -1.91 34.12
C GLY A 669 -16.52 -1.97 35.38
N THR A 670 -17.62 -1.20 35.49
CA THR A 670 -18.56 -1.28 36.63
C THR A 670 -19.51 -2.49 36.48
N VAL A 671 -20.34 -2.75 37.48
CA VAL A 671 -21.39 -3.81 37.41
C VAL A 671 -22.46 -3.51 36.36
N LEU A 672 -22.63 -2.23 35.98
CA LEU A 672 -23.60 -1.77 34.98
C LEU A 672 -23.03 -1.76 33.54
N ASP A 673 -21.79 -2.17 33.35
CA ASP A 673 -21.17 -2.28 32.01
C ASP A 673 -21.67 -3.54 31.27
N PRO A 674 -22.52 -3.40 30.24
CA PRO A 674 -23.08 -4.55 29.52
C PRO A 674 -22.03 -5.35 28.72
N PHE A 675 -20.88 -4.73 28.42
CA PHE A 675 -19.80 -5.37 27.66
C PHE A 675 -18.77 -6.08 28.56
N ARG A 676 -18.85 -5.91 29.87
CA ARG A 676 -17.87 -6.41 30.85
C ARG A 676 -17.56 -7.91 30.72
N PHE A 677 -18.54 -8.70 30.32
CA PHE A 677 -18.45 -10.16 30.30
C PHE A 677 -17.96 -10.72 28.96
N SER A 678 -17.76 -9.87 27.94
CA SER A 678 -17.24 -10.32 26.64
C SER A 678 -15.82 -10.88 26.78
N GLU A 679 -15.47 -11.85 25.93
CA GLU A 679 -14.14 -12.47 25.92
C GLU A 679 -13.03 -11.44 25.65
N ASP A 680 -13.31 -10.48 24.78
CA ASP A 680 -12.34 -9.42 24.46
C ASP A 680 -12.06 -8.53 25.69
N ARG A 681 -13.09 -8.23 26.51
CA ARG A 681 -12.91 -7.48 27.77
C ARG A 681 -12.18 -8.27 28.86
N LYS A 682 -12.40 -9.57 28.92
CA LYS A 682 -11.65 -10.44 29.84
C LYS A 682 -10.17 -10.47 29.43
N LEU A 683 -9.89 -10.56 28.13
CA LEU A 683 -8.54 -10.50 27.58
C LEU A 683 -7.85 -9.17 27.92
N ASP A 684 -8.51 -8.03 27.65
CA ASP A 684 -7.95 -6.70 27.92
C ASP A 684 -7.56 -6.51 29.39
N ARG A 685 -8.44 -6.91 30.32
CA ARG A 685 -8.14 -6.84 31.76
C ARG A 685 -7.01 -7.77 32.19
N ARG A 686 -6.88 -8.93 31.55
CA ARG A 686 -5.78 -9.86 31.80
C ARG A 686 -4.45 -9.28 31.32
N LEU A 687 -4.39 -8.83 30.05
CA LEU A 687 -3.20 -8.24 29.46
C LEU A 687 -2.68 -7.03 30.27
N LEU A 688 -3.58 -6.16 30.72
CA LEU A 688 -3.22 -5.00 31.53
C LEU A 688 -2.57 -5.40 32.85
N ARG A 689 -3.16 -6.38 33.57
CA ARG A 689 -2.62 -6.85 34.85
C ARG A 689 -1.30 -7.62 34.69
N GLU A 690 -1.17 -8.44 33.67
CA GLU A 690 0.06 -9.17 33.32
C GLU A 690 1.18 -8.18 33.02
N TYR A 691 0.89 -7.14 32.24
CA TYR A 691 1.87 -6.11 31.88
C TYR A 691 2.32 -5.27 33.09
N GLU A 692 1.43 -4.88 33.96
CA GLU A 692 1.82 -4.14 35.22
C GLU A 692 2.79 -4.96 36.07
N ARG A 693 2.54 -6.27 36.23
CA ARG A 693 3.46 -7.16 36.93
C ARG A 693 4.80 -7.29 36.18
N LEU A 694 4.76 -7.42 34.86
CA LEU A 694 5.98 -7.46 34.08
C LEU A 694 6.82 -6.20 34.28
N VAL A 695 6.21 -5.01 34.19
CA VAL A 695 6.95 -3.75 34.40
C VAL A 695 7.53 -3.67 35.82
N GLU A 696 6.80 -4.13 36.86
CA GLU A 696 7.32 -4.18 38.24
C GLU A 696 8.52 -5.13 38.38
N GLU A 697 8.50 -6.31 37.72
CA GLU A 697 9.63 -7.24 37.64
C GLU A 697 10.83 -6.63 36.92
N LEU A 698 10.59 -6.01 35.74
CA LEU A 698 11.66 -5.35 34.98
C LEU A 698 12.35 -4.25 35.76
N VAL A 699 11.57 -3.41 36.46
CA VAL A 699 12.10 -2.32 37.29
C VAL A 699 12.93 -2.85 38.46
N ALA A 700 12.47 -3.91 39.13
CA ALA A 700 13.15 -4.50 40.28
C ALA A 700 14.50 -5.14 39.94
N ALA A 701 14.58 -5.77 38.76
CA ALA A 701 15.76 -6.51 38.30
C ALA A 701 16.61 -5.75 37.25
N LEU A 702 16.33 -4.47 36.99
CA LEU A 702 16.99 -3.67 35.97
C LEU A 702 18.49 -3.47 36.23
N ARG A 703 19.31 -3.73 35.20
CA ARG A 703 20.76 -3.52 35.19
C ARG A 703 21.23 -3.08 33.79
N PRO A 704 22.42 -2.47 33.67
CA PRO A 704 22.92 -2.07 32.34
C PRO A 704 23.00 -3.23 31.33
N GLY A 705 23.34 -4.45 31.77
CA GLY A 705 23.51 -5.63 30.91
C GLY A 705 22.21 -6.24 30.40
N ASN A 706 21.07 -6.00 31.05
CA ASN A 706 19.75 -6.50 30.63
C ASN A 706 18.80 -5.41 30.13
N HIS A 707 19.21 -4.15 30.12
CA HIS A 707 18.38 -3.01 29.74
C HIS A 707 17.74 -3.17 28.34
N ALA A 708 18.50 -3.60 27.35
CA ALA A 708 17.98 -3.80 25.99
C ALA A 708 16.83 -4.84 25.94
N LEU A 709 16.92 -5.93 26.74
CA LEU A 709 15.87 -6.92 26.87
C LEU A 709 14.65 -6.35 27.60
N ALA A 710 14.88 -5.52 28.64
CA ALA A 710 13.80 -4.82 29.33
C ALA A 710 13.02 -3.90 28.38
N VAL A 711 13.71 -3.15 27.52
CA VAL A 711 13.08 -2.31 26.48
C VAL A 711 12.26 -3.18 25.49
N GLU A 712 12.81 -4.30 25.05
CA GLU A 712 12.11 -5.20 24.12
C GLU A 712 10.85 -5.80 24.76
N LEU A 713 10.95 -6.28 26.01
CA LEU A 713 9.81 -6.79 26.78
C LEU A 713 8.73 -5.73 26.99
N ALA A 714 9.14 -4.52 27.37
CA ALA A 714 8.21 -3.40 27.60
C ALA A 714 7.49 -2.95 26.30
N ALA A 715 8.10 -3.16 25.13
CA ALA A 715 7.52 -2.80 23.83
C ALA A 715 6.54 -3.84 23.28
N LEU A 716 6.42 -5.04 23.86
CA LEU A 716 5.55 -6.12 23.35
C LEU A 716 4.08 -5.73 23.16
N PRO A 717 3.44 -4.89 23.98
CA PRO A 717 2.07 -4.44 23.72
C PRO A 717 1.85 -3.80 22.36
N ASP A 718 2.87 -3.18 21.77
CA ASP A 718 2.76 -2.60 20.43
C ASP A 718 2.46 -3.65 19.34
N GLN A 719 2.76 -4.91 19.62
CA GLN A 719 2.47 -6.02 18.73
C GLN A 719 0.99 -6.48 18.82
N ILE A 720 0.28 -6.17 19.92
CA ILE A 720 -1.10 -6.57 20.13
C ILE A 720 -2.03 -5.57 19.44
N ARG A 721 -2.32 -5.80 18.16
CA ARG A 721 -3.08 -4.88 17.30
C ARG A 721 -4.38 -5.54 16.81
N GLY A 722 -5.38 -4.70 16.45
CA GLY A 722 -6.63 -5.14 15.83
C GLY A 722 -7.78 -5.32 16.81
N TYR A 723 -8.82 -6.00 16.34
CA TYR A 723 -10.08 -6.22 17.06
C TYR A 723 -10.45 -7.70 17.04
N GLY A 724 -11.18 -8.17 18.06
CA GLY A 724 -11.73 -9.52 18.14
C GLY A 724 -10.71 -10.62 17.79
N PRO A 725 -10.99 -11.47 16.78
CA PRO A 725 -10.12 -12.59 16.41
C PRO A 725 -8.68 -12.17 16.08
N ILE A 726 -8.51 -11.03 15.41
CA ILE A 726 -7.18 -10.52 15.02
C ILE A 726 -6.39 -10.16 16.27
N ARG A 727 -6.99 -9.41 17.20
CA ARG A 727 -6.36 -9.03 18.47
C ARG A 727 -5.98 -10.25 19.32
N ARG A 728 -6.84 -11.25 19.38
CA ARG A 728 -6.57 -12.49 20.13
C ARG A 728 -5.36 -13.23 19.59
N ARG A 729 -5.26 -13.39 18.26
CA ARG A 729 -4.10 -14.02 17.60
C ARG A 729 -2.79 -13.27 17.89
N HIS A 730 -2.82 -11.94 17.79
CA HIS A 730 -1.65 -11.11 18.10
C HIS A 730 -1.26 -11.19 19.58
N ALA A 731 -2.22 -11.26 20.49
CA ALA A 731 -1.96 -11.40 21.93
C ALA A 731 -1.30 -12.76 22.26
N GLU A 732 -1.76 -13.84 21.64
CA GLU A 732 -1.14 -15.16 21.79
C GLU A 732 0.30 -15.19 21.29
N HIS A 733 0.57 -14.54 20.17
CA HIS A 733 1.92 -14.45 19.63
C HIS A 733 2.85 -13.62 20.52
N ALA A 734 2.40 -12.43 20.96
CA ALA A 734 3.14 -11.58 21.88
C ALA A 734 3.48 -12.31 23.20
N ARG A 735 2.55 -13.12 23.72
CA ARG A 735 2.76 -13.92 24.92
C ARG A 735 3.83 -14.99 24.77
N ARG A 736 3.88 -15.70 23.61
CA ARG A 736 4.95 -16.68 23.35
C ARG A 736 6.32 -16.01 23.35
N ARG A 737 6.42 -14.83 22.73
CA ARG A 737 7.65 -14.06 22.68
C ARG A 737 8.04 -13.53 24.06
N GLU A 738 7.08 -13.04 24.86
CA GLU A 738 7.28 -12.60 26.23
C GLU A 738 7.92 -13.70 27.08
N THR A 739 7.40 -14.94 27.03
CA THR A 739 7.96 -16.08 27.76
C THR A 739 9.42 -16.29 27.43
N SER A 740 9.79 -16.33 26.14
CA SER A 740 11.17 -16.55 25.72
C SER A 740 12.11 -15.41 26.12
N LEU A 741 11.68 -14.15 25.96
CA LEU A 741 12.48 -12.99 26.34
C LEU A 741 12.65 -12.85 27.85
N LEU A 742 11.61 -13.20 28.63
CA LEU A 742 11.65 -13.12 30.08
C LEU A 742 12.58 -14.18 30.69
N GLU A 743 12.63 -15.39 30.10
CA GLU A 743 13.61 -16.40 30.46
C GLU A 743 15.04 -15.93 30.20
N GLU A 744 15.27 -15.23 29.08
CA GLU A 744 16.59 -14.66 28.77
C GLU A 744 16.94 -13.49 29.70
N PHE A 745 15.96 -12.62 30.00
CA PHE A 745 16.14 -11.50 30.93
C PHE A 745 16.55 -11.97 32.33
N ARG A 746 15.86 -12.99 32.87
CA ARG A 746 16.17 -13.61 34.16
C ARG A 746 17.55 -14.30 34.18
N ARG A 747 17.94 -14.99 33.13
CA ARG A 747 19.29 -15.58 32.99
C ARG A 747 20.40 -14.55 33.09
N ARG A 748 20.21 -13.37 32.47
CA ARG A 748 21.20 -12.27 32.56
C ARG A 748 21.22 -11.57 33.90
N GLU A 749 20.18 -11.73 34.72
CA GLU A 749 20.16 -11.29 36.09
C GLU A 749 21.09 -12.18 36.95
N ASP A 750 20.99 -13.51 36.75
CA ASP A 750 21.76 -14.51 37.52
C ASP A 750 23.24 -14.58 37.12
N HIS A 751 23.59 -14.22 35.86
CA HIS A 751 24.96 -14.28 35.31
C HIS A 751 25.35 -12.97 34.62
N PRO A 752 25.72 -11.93 35.38
CA PRO A 752 25.98 -10.59 34.84
C PRO A 752 27.24 -10.49 33.93
N ASP A 753 28.15 -11.51 33.97
CA ASP A 753 29.42 -11.50 33.20
C ASP A 753 29.34 -12.15 31.80
N ASP A 754 28.23 -12.75 31.41
CA ASP A 754 28.05 -13.35 30.06
C ASP A 754 27.73 -12.32 28.95
N GLY A 755 28.21 -11.10 29.08
CA GLY A 755 28.09 -9.99 28.14
C GLY A 755 28.87 -10.17 26.82
N GLY A 756 29.13 -11.39 26.37
CA GLY A 756 29.70 -11.71 25.05
C GLY A 756 28.71 -11.44 23.93
N ALA A 757 28.94 -10.35 23.19
CA ALA A 757 28.21 -9.93 22.01
C ALA A 757 27.95 -11.06 21.02
N ARG A 758 26.72 -11.59 20.96
CA ARG A 758 26.16 -12.13 19.73
C ARG A 758 25.27 -11.04 19.11
N VAL A 759 25.87 -10.22 18.29
CA VAL A 759 25.11 -9.53 17.25
C VAL A 759 24.41 -10.64 16.43
N PRO A 760 23.09 -10.68 16.30
CA PRO A 760 22.46 -11.62 15.37
C PRO A 760 22.96 -11.26 13.98
N GLU A 761 23.72 -12.19 13.37
CA GLU A 761 24.03 -12.10 11.95
C GLU A 761 22.70 -11.98 11.18
N ALA A 762 22.62 -10.95 10.38
CA ALA A 762 21.54 -10.80 9.42
C ALA A 762 21.52 -12.08 8.54
N PRO A 763 20.34 -12.67 8.27
CA PRO A 763 20.27 -13.83 7.40
C PRO A 763 20.81 -13.46 6.03
N VAL A 764 21.92 -14.11 5.66
CA VAL A 764 22.47 -14.08 4.30
C VAL A 764 21.39 -14.63 3.37
N LEU A 765 20.78 -13.78 2.59
CA LEU A 765 19.93 -14.19 1.48
C LEU A 765 20.83 -14.94 0.48
N MET A 766 20.74 -16.27 0.49
CA MET A 766 21.32 -17.08 -0.56
C MET A 766 20.70 -16.69 -1.89
N ARG A 767 21.59 -16.29 -2.81
CA ARG A 767 21.28 -16.12 -4.24
C ARG A 767 20.99 -17.50 -4.83
N GLY A 768 19.80 -17.66 -5.40
CA GLY A 768 19.39 -18.75 -6.26
C GLY A 768 18.36 -18.25 -7.25
#